data_b552d0c8c4b1b4ac5783428620ac6b7d
#
_entry.id   b552d0c8c4b1b4ac5783428620ac6b7d
#
_cell.length_a   1.000
_cell.length_b   1.000
_cell.length_c   1.000
_cell.angle_alpha   90.00
_cell.angle_beta   90.00
_cell.angle_gamma   90.00
#
_symmetry.space_group_name_H-M   'P 1'
#
loop_
_entity.id
_entity.type
_entity.pdbx_description
1 polymer ?
#
loop_
_entity_poly.entity_id
_entity_poly.type
_entity_poly.pdbx_seq_one_letter_code
_entity_poly.pdbx_strand_id
1 'polypeptide(L)'
;MRTWLSITLVVFTIVARADGPADNIVEKVRSVPPPGAKIPDDVRNELRDGADKLRKEIDSLRDNLKGKSNALALLPDIEIYHKAVDWALRFDEILNPTNEIPAARVLLKQGMERVQQLRDGKPVWNSATGLVVRGYVSRLDGSVQPYGLVVPATFQSNNPREWRLDVWFHGRDEKLTELNFLTQRQKDPGQFTPRNTIVLHTYGRYCNGQKLAGEVDLFEALADVRKNYAIDDNRILVRGFSLGGAACWQIAAHYPGHWAAAAPGAGFSETADFLKVFQNEKVQPTWFEQKLWHQYDATDYALNFFNLPTVAYSGEIDGQKQAADMMAKAMAAEQLELTHIIGPQTRHAYHPASKLEINRRIDSIAAQGRDPLPKRVRFTTWTLRYNTCSWLRIDRLGKHWERAKVTAEIDENTLRIESENATALSVVMAPGLCPFDAANRIRVVIDGKELAGPRVPSDKSWDVNFHKLGGRWYVGEPHEEGTVKRNGLQGPIDDAFMSSFLVVRPTGTTAHEKIGAWVNTELAHFTNEWRRHFRGEARVKDDTAVTDADIASNNLILWGDPASNRLLSKIGPKLPIAWAAQQVKVGRKDFTASQNVPALIYPNPLNPDRYVVLNSGFTIREYDYLNNARQVPKLPDWAIIDVSTPPNSRWPGKIADAGFFGERWELTDRR
;
A
#
# COMPACT_ATOMS: atom_id res chain seq x y z
N MET A 1 33.53 -59.68 -18.26
CA MET A 1 33.61 -58.26 -18.03
C MET A 1 32.38 -57.62 -18.64
N ARG A 2 31.39 -57.23 -17.81
CA ARG A 2 30.20 -56.48 -18.24
C ARG A 2 30.36 -55.04 -17.75
N THR A 3 30.61 -54.13 -18.66
CA THR A 3 30.70 -52.67 -18.40
C THR A 3 29.27 -52.10 -18.26
N TRP A 4 28.95 -51.61 -17.08
CA TRP A 4 27.72 -50.82 -16.83
C TRP A 4 28.01 -49.38 -17.22
N LEU A 5 27.27 -48.90 -18.22
CA LEU A 5 27.23 -47.49 -18.58
C LEU A 5 26.18 -46.79 -17.72
N SER A 6 26.60 -46.01 -16.74
CA SER A 6 25.70 -45.15 -15.95
C SER A 6 25.40 -43.89 -16.73
N ILE A 7 24.16 -43.77 -17.24
CA ILE A 7 23.66 -42.54 -17.85
C ILE A 7 23.20 -41.64 -16.70
N THR A 8 23.96 -40.59 -16.40
CA THR A 8 23.57 -39.53 -15.48
C THR A 8 22.59 -38.61 -16.19
N LEU A 9 21.30 -38.73 -15.86
CA LEU A 9 20.24 -37.81 -16.34
C LEU A 9 20.42 -36.47 -15.63
N VAL A 10 21.00 -35.47 -16.29
CA VAL A 10 21.03 -34.10 -15.81
C VAL A 10 19.67 -33.52 -16.06
N VAL A 11 18.83 -33.49 -15.02
CA VAL A 11 17.55 -32.74 -15.02
C VAL A 11 17.89 -31.28 -14.91
N PHE A 12 17.89 -30.57 -16.03
CA PHE A 12 17.84 -29.11 -16.01
C PHE A 12 16.49 -28.68 -15.46
N THR A 13 16.42 -28.39 -14.17
CA THR A 13 15.32 -27.59 -13.62
C THR A 13 15.43 -26.20 -14.23
N ILE A 14 14.60 -25.91 -15.22
CA ILE A 14 14.34 -24.55 -15.67
C ILE A 14 13.65 -23.87 -14.47
N VAL A 15 14.44 -23.22 -13.63
CA VAL A 15 13.92 -22.22 -12.69
C VAL A 15 13.37 -21.11 -13.57
N ALA A 16 12.05 -21.06 -13.72
CA ALA A 16 11.39 -19.91 -14.32
C ALA A 16 11.85 -18.68 -13.52
N ARG A 17 12.74 -17.88 -14.09
CA ARG A 17 13.12 -16.60 -13.50
C ARG A 17 11.86 -15.75 -13.50
N ALA A 18 11.40 -15.35 -12.32
CA ALA A 18 10.21 -14.56 -12.13
C ALA A 18 10.30 -13.17 -12.78
N ASP A 19 11.47 -12.70 -13.15
CA ASP A 19 11.71 -11.43 -13.83
C ASP A 19 12.87 -11.60 -14.79
N GLY A 20 12.76 -11.06 -16.02
CA GLY A 20 13.80 -11.16 -17.02
C GLY A 20 13.52 -10.34 -18.27
N PRO A 21 14.46 -10.26 -19.24
CA PRO A 21 14.30 -9.46 -20.47
C PRO A 21 13.06 -9.80 -21.30
N ALA A 22 12.51 -11.01 -21.17
CA ALA A 22 11.27 -11.41 -21.84
C ALA A 22 10.05 -10.61 -21.32
N ASP A 23 10.09 -10.14 -20.09
CA ASP A 23 9.05 -9.33 -19.46
C ASP A 23 9.14 -7.83 -19.84
N ASN A 24 10.10 -7.44 -20.70
CA ASN A 24 10.22 -6.05 -21.20
C ASN A 24 9.45 -5.81 -22.52
N ILE A 25 8.64 -6.76 -22.98
CA ILE A 25 7.94 -6.71 -24.27
C ILE A 25 6.46 -6.47 -24.02
N VAL A 26 5.97 -5.24 -24.28
CA VAL A 26 4.59 -4.79 -24.03
C VAL A 26 3.55 -5.65 -24.75
N GLU A 27 3.88 -6.17 -25.95
CA GLU A 27 2.97 -6.99 -26.77
C GLU A 27 2.92 -8.46 -26.33
N LYS A 28 3.78 -8.87 -25.40
CA LYS A 28 3.93 -10.27 -24.94
C LYS A 28 3.76 -10.41 -23.43
N VAL A 29 2.92 -9.58 -22.84
CA VAL A 29 2.66 -9.62 -21.40
C VAL A 29 1.94 -10.90 -21.04
N ARG A 30 2.50 -11.66 -20.10
CA ARG A 30 1.88 -12.84 -19.52
C ARG A 30 0.90 -12.49 -18.42
N SER A 31 -0.08 -13.33 -18.20
CA SER A 31 -1.06 -13.15 -17.12
C SER A 31 -0.44 -13.34 -15.72
N VAL A 32 -0.78 -12.45 -14.79
CA VAL A 32 -0.47 -12.56 -13.35
C VAL A 32 -1.77 -12.31 -12.58
N PRO A 33 -2.28 -13.27 -11.81
CA PRO A 33 -1.79 -14.66 -11.67
C PRO A 33 -1.81 -15.45 -13.00
N PRO A 34 -0.99 -16.51 -13.09
CA PRO A 34 -1.03 -17.38 -14.27
C PRO A 34 -2.39 -18.07 -14.39
N PRO A 35 -2.79 -18.51 -15.60
CA PRO A 35 -4.03 -19.23 -15.78
C PRO A 35 -4.03 -20.56 -15.01
N GLY A 36 -5.16 -20.90 -14.40
CA GLY A 36 -5.32 -22.14 -13.68
C GLY A 36 -5.36 -23.38 -14.59
N ALA A 37 -5.12 -24.52 -13.98
CA ALA A 37 -5.24 -25.82 -14.64
C ALA A 37 -6.70 -26.27 -14.72
N LYS A 38 -7.05 -26.98 -15.76
CA LYS A 38 -8.37 -27.63 -15.87
C LYS A 38 -8.50 -28.72 -14.80
N ILE A 39 -9.58 -28.70 -14.04
CA ILE A 39 -9.91 -29.72 -13.05
C ILE A 39 -11.14 -30.52 -13.52
N PRO A 40 -11.31 -31.80 -13.09
CA PRO A 40 -12.48 -32.60 -13.41
C PRO A 40 -13.78 -31.95 -12.93
N ASP A 41 -14.86 -32.11 -13.69
CA ASP A 41 -16.15 -31.45 -13.39
C ASP A 41 -16.77 -31.96 -12.08
N ASP A 42 -16.62 -33.22 -11.78
CA ASP A 42 -17.08 -33.85 -10.50
C ASP A 42 -16.34 -33.22 -9.30
N VAL A 43 -15.04 -33.02 -9.39
CA VAL A 43 -14.24 -32.33 -8.36
C VAL A 43 -14.65 -30.85 -8.25
N ARG A 44 -14.86 -30.17 -9.38
CA ARG A 44 -15.32 -28.76 -9.39
C ARG A 44 -16.67 -28.64 -8.70
N ASN A 45 -17.61 -29.55 -8.99
CA ASN A 45 -18.93 -29.55 -8.38
C ASN A 45 -18.86 -29.87 -6.88
N GLU A 46 -18.08 -30.86 -6.47
CA GLU A 46 -17.83 -31.16 -5.05
C GLU A 46 -17.36 -29.95 -4.25
N LEU A 47 -16.33 -29.26 -4.76
CA LEU A 47 -15.76 -28.09 -4.10
C LEU A 47 -16.73 -26.91 -4.09
N ARG A 48 -17.50 -26.71 -5.15
CA ARG A 48 -18.54 -25.67 -5.24
C ARG A 48 -19.66 -25.93 -4.22
N ASP A 49 -20.18 -27.15 -4.16
CA ASP A 49 -21.19 -27.53 -3.16
C ASP A 49 -20.68 -27.29 -1.73
N GLY A 50 -19.40 -27.60 -1.49
CA GLY A 50 -18.75 -27.33 -0.21
C GLY A 50 -18.66 -25.82 0.09
N ALA A 51 -18.30 -25.01 -0.88
CA ALA A 51 -18.22 -23.56 -0.74
C ALA A 51 -19.62 -22.94 -0.53
N ASP A 52 -20.63 -23.37 -1.30
CA ASP A 52 -22.01 -22.90 -1.18
C ASP A 52 -22.61 -23.27 0.20
N LYS A 53 -22.30 -24.50 0.71
CA LYS A 53 -22.69 -24.89 2.05
C LYS A 53 -22.05 -23.99 3.11
N LEU A 54 -20.74 -23.74 3.00
CA LEU A 54 -20.05 -22.87 3.94
C LEU A 54 -20.62 -21.43 3.89
N ARG A 55 -20.95 -20.93 2.71
CA ARG A 55 -21.59 -19.61 2.51
C ARG A 55 -22.93 -19.53 3.26
N LYS A 56 -23.80 -20.51 3.07
CA LYS A 56 -25.10 -20.57 3.74
C LYS A 56 -24.96 -20.57 5.27
N GLU A 57 -24.00 -21.33 5.80
CA GLU A 57 -23.74 -21.38 7.25
C GLU A 57 -23.19 -20.04 7.77
N ILE A 58 -22.33 -19.36 7.02
CA ILE A 58 -21.82 -18.01 7.35
C ILE A 58 -22.98 -17.00 7.39
N ASP A 59 -23.88 -17.02 6.40
CA ASP A 59 -25.01 -16.10 6.33
C ASP A 59 -25.99 -16.34 7.48
N SER A 60 -26.31 -17.61 7.75
CA SER A 60 -27.13 -18.00 8.91
C SER A 60 -26.48 -17.54 10.24
N LEU A 61 -25.17 -17.72 10.37
CA LEU A 61 -24.44 -17.30 11.56
C LEU A 61 -24.45 -15.77 11.72
N ARG A 62 -24.26 -15.02 10.63
CA ARG A 62 -24.35 -13.56 10.62
C ARG A 62 -25.70 -13.07 11.11
N ASP A 63 -26.80 -13.71 10.66
CA ASP A 63 -28.15 -13.36 11.11
C ASP A 63 -28.36 -13.67 12.61
N ASN A 64 -27.86 -14.80 13.09
CA ASN A 64 -27.96 -15.21 14.51
C ASN A 64 -27.08 -14.36 15.45
N LEU A 65 -26.07 -13.68 14.90
CA LEU A 65 -25.16 -12.82 15.66
C LEU A 65 -25.54 -11.33 15.58
N LYS A 66 -26.66 -10.97 14.93
CA LYS A 66 -27.18 -9.60 14.93
C LYS A 66 -27.32 -9.08 16.37
N GLY A 67 -26.72 -7.92 16.65
CA GLY A 67 -26.66 -7.34 18.01
C GLY A 67 -25.53 -7.85 18.90
N LYS A 68 -24.73 -8.84 18.45
CA LYS A 68 -23.55 -9.37 19.17
C LYS A 68 -22.26 -8.88 18.49
N SER A 69 -21.93 -7.60 18.64
CA SER A 69 -20.84 -6.95 17.87
C SER A 69 -19.49 -7.66 17.97
N ASN A 70 -19.11 -8.16 19.17
CA ASN A 70 -17.84 -8.85 19.36
C ASN A 70 -17.77 -10.19 18.59
N ALA A 71 -18.88 -10.93 18.52
CA ALA A 71 -18.93 -12.18 17.76
C ALA A 71 -19.00 -11.93 16.25
N LEU A 72 -19.75 -10.90 15.81
CA LEU A 72 -19.80 -10.47 14.42
C LEU A 72 -18.41 -10.06 13.90
N ALA A 73 -17.58 -9.45 14.74
CA ALA A 73 -16.22 -9.05 14.39
C ALA A 73 -15.28 -10.23 14.07
N LEU A 74 -15.68 -11.47 14.42
CA LEU A 74 -14.93 -12.70 14.13
C LEU A 74 -15.39 -13.41 12.84
N LEU A 75 -16.45 -12.94 12.19
CA LEU A 75 -16.90 -13.54 10.92
C LEU A 75 -15.85 -13.51 9.82
N PRO A 76 -15.06 -12.46 9.63
CA PRO A 76 -14.00 -12.45 8.61
C PRO A 76 -13.00 -13.59 8.76
N ASP A 77 -12.74 -14.05 9.99
CA ASP A 77 -11.88 -15.21 10.27
C ASP A 77 -12.42 -16.53 9.69
N ILE A 78 -13.71 -16.58 9.36
CA ILE A 78 -14.37 -17.71 8.70
C ILE A 78 -14.52 -17.43 7.20
N GLU A 79 -14.87 -16.22 6.83
CA GLU A 79 -15.11 -15.81 5.44
C GLU A 79 -13.88 -15.96 4.54
N ILE A 80 -12.66 -15.83 5.10
CA ILE A 80 -11.42 -16.08 4.35
C ILE A 80 -11.35 -17.48 3.75
N TYR A 81 -11.88 -18.50 4.44
CA TYR A 81 -11.90 -19.88 3.94
C TYR A 81 -12.87 -20.04 2.76
N HIS A 82 -14.05 -19.43 2.87
CA HIS A 82 -15.00 -19.41 1.77
C HIS A 82 -14.40 -18.70 0.55
N LYS A 83 -13.90 -17.46 0.73
CA LYS A 83 -13.29 -16.67 -0.35
C LYS A 83 -12.18 -17.43 -1.06
N ALA A 84 -11.29 -18.09 -0.30
CA ALA A 84 -10.15 -18.81 -0.86
C ALA A 84 -10.58 -19.91 -1.86
N VAL A 85 -11.63 -20.67 -1.54
CA VAL A 85 -12.10 -21.74 -2.40
C VAL A 85 -13.05 -21.23 -3.50
N ASP A 86 -14.00 -20.35 -3.15
CA ASP A 86 -14.92 -19.75 -4.12
C ASP A 86 -14.16 -19.02 -5.24
N TRP A 87 -13.15 -18.19 -4.90
CA TRP A 87 -12.38 -17.46 -5.89
C TRP A 87 -11.52 -18.36 -6.76
N ALA A 88 -10.91 -19.41 -6.18
CA ALA A 88 -10.16 -20.39 -6.95
C ALA A 88 -11.02 -21.11 -8.01
N LEU A 89 -12.32 -21.35 -7.70
CA LEU A 89 -13.28 -21.96 -8.61
C LEU A 89 -13.88 -20.96 -9.60
N ARG A 90 -14.31 -19.79 -9.11
CA ARG A 90 -15.04 -18.79 -9.89
C ARG A 90 -14.17 -18.12 -10.95
N PHE A 91 -12.87 -18.02 -10.68
CA PHE A 91 -11.90 -17.37 -11.55
C PHE A 91 -10.89 -18.32 -12.18
N ASP A 92 -11.10 -19.64 -12.07
CA ASP A 92 -10.20 -20.67 -12.60
C ASP A 92 -8.76 -20.51 -12.12
N GLU A 93 -8.57 -20.29 -10.81
CA GLU A 93 -7.26 -20.05 -10.18
C GLU A 93 -6.77 -21.29 -9.36
N ILE A 94 -7.16 -22.50 -9.73
CA ILE A 94 -6.51 -23.73 -9.28
C ILE A 94 -5.24 -23.92 -10.13
N LEU A 95 -4.10 -23.56 -9.59
CA LEU A 95 -2.83 -23.52 -10.35
C LEU A 95 -2.07 -24.84 -10.33
N ASN A 96 -2.23 -25.61 -9.26
CA ASN A 96 -1.64 -26.95 -9.07
C ASN A 96 -2.70 -27.90 -8.47
N PRO A 97 -3.49 -28.59 -9.32
CA PRO A 97 -4.56 -29.45 -8.85
C PRO A 97 -4.15 -30.52 -7.83
N THR A 98 -2.94 -31.09 -8.00
CA THR A 98 -2.42 -32.15 -7.09
C THR A 98 -2.32 -31.67 -5.65
N ASN A 99 -1.91 -30.43 -5.42
CA ASN A 99 -1.72 -29.87 -4.09
C ASN A 99 -2.94 -29.04 -3.63
N GLU A 100 -3.57 -28.32 -4.56
CA GLU A 100 -4.57 -27.31 -4.21
C GLU A 100 -5.97 -27.88 -4.05
N ILE A 101 -6.34 -28.98 -4.74
CA ILE A 101 -7.62 -29.65 -4.50
C ILE A 101 -7.72 -30.23 -3.07
N PRO A 102 -6.72 -31.00 -2.59
CA PRO A 102 -6.72 -31.43 -1.19
C PRO A 102 -6.71 -30.26 -0.20
N ALA A 103 -5.97 -29.19 -0.51
CA ALA A 103 -5.93 -27.98 0.33
C ALA A 103 -7.31 -27.30 0.39
N ALA A 104 -8.01 -27.15 -0.73
CA ALA A 104 -9.36 -26.60 -0.78
C ALA A 104 -10.35 -27.37 0.10
N ARG A 105 -10.32 -28.71 0.05
CA ARG A 105 -11.14 -29.56 0.95
C ARG A 105 -10.83 -29.31 2.42
N VAL A 106 -9.55 -29.19 2.77
CA VAL A 106 -9.14 -28.90 4.16
C VAL A 106 -9.62 -27.51 4.58
N LEU A 107 -9.50 -26.50 3.73
CA LEU A 107 -9.95 -25.13 4.04
C LEU A 107 -11.48 -25.08 4.25
N LEU A 108 -12.28 -25.76 3.40
CA LEU A 108 -13.73 -25.85 3.57
C LEU A 108 -14.11 -26.51 4.91
N LYS A 109 -13.43 -27.60 5.26
CA LYS A 109 -13.62 -28.27 6.55
C LYS A 109 -13.32 -27.33 7.72
N GLN A 110 -12.18 -26.65 7.69
CA GLN A 110 -11.77 -25.70 8.72
C GLN A 110 -12.74 -24.51 8.84
N GLY A 111 -13.25 -24.01 7.72
CA GLY A 111 -14.30 -22.99 7.70
C GLY A 111 -15.55 -23.44 8.44
N MET A 112 -16.03 -24.66 8.17
CA MET A 112 -17.18 -25.27 8.87
C MET A 112 -16.92 -25.49 10.36
N GLU A 113 -15.72 -25.92 10.73
CA GLU A 113 -15.32 -26.06 12.14
C GLU A 113 -15.37 -24.71 12.88
N ARG A 114 -14.86 -23.62 12.26
CA ARG A 114 -14.95 -22.27 12.84
C ARG A 114 -16.38 -21.75 12.93
N VAL A 115 -17.25 -22.04 11.95
CA VAL A 115 -18.68 -21.76 12.05
C VAL A 115 -19.27 -22.38 13.32
N GLN A 116 -19.01 -23.68 13.54
CA GLN A 116 -19.52 -24.35 14.71
C GLN A 116 -18.96 -23.80 16.03
N GLN A 117 -17.66 -23.57 16.09
CA GLN A 117 -17.00 -22.98 17.26
C GLN A 117 -17.56 -21.58 17.61
N LEU A 118 -17.81 -20.74 16.61
CA LEU A 118 -18.37 -19.39 16.84
C LEU A 118 -19.86 -19.48 17.27
N ARG A 119 -20.62 -20.42 16.70
CA ARG A 119 -22.02 -20.72 17.08
C ARG A 119 -22.11 -21.15 18.55
N ASP A 120 -21.16 -21.95 18.99
CA ASP A 120 -21.07 -22.44 20.39
C ASP A 120 -20.47 -21.40 21.35
N GLY A 121 -20.11 -20.22 20.86
CA GLY A 121 -19.48 -19.17 21.65
C GLY A 121 -18.03 -19.48 22.08
N LYS A 122 -17.36 -20.41 21.40
CA LYS A 122 -16.01 -20.89 21.71
C LYS A 122 -15.05 -20.76 20.53
N PRO A 123 -14.74 -19.52 20.06
CA PRO A 123 -13.82 -19.29 18.96
C PRO A 123 -12.37 -19.60 19.37
N VAL A 124 -11.97 -20.86 19.36
CA VAL A 124 -10.68 -21.33 19.91
C VAL A 124 -9.47 -20.69 19.24
N TRP A 125 -9.58 -20.28 17.97
CA TRP A 125 -8.49 -19.61 17.24
C TRP A 125 -8.14 -18.21 17.81
N ASN A 126 -9.07 -17.60 18.57
CA ASN A 126 -8.87 -16.25 19.13
C ASN A 126 -7.86 -16.25 20.29
N SER A 127 -7.61 -17.40 20.90
CA SER A 127 -6.62 -17.58 21.97
C SER A 127 -5.57 -18.64 21.63
N ALA A 128 -5.53 -19.12 20.40
CA ALA A 128 -4.60 -20.16 19.97
C ALA A 128 -3.16 -19.64 19.90
N THR A 129 -2.22 -20.54 20.13
CA THR A 129 -0.78 -20.33 19.91
C THR A 129 -0.32 -21.08 18.66
N GLY A 130 0.90 -20.81 18.18
CA GLY A 130 1.43 -21.38 16.95
C GLY A 130 0.94 -20.66 15.70
N LEU A 131 0.63 -21.40 14.65
CA LEU A 131 0.23 -20.83 13.37
C LEU A 131 -1.29 -20.57 13.34
N VAL A 132 -1.67 -19.32 13.22
CA VAL A 132 -3.08 -18.88 13.21
C VAL A 132 -3.31 -18.03 11.97
N VAL A 133 -4.35 -18.37 11.18
CA VAL A 133 -4.80 -17.49 10.08
C VAL A 133 -6.05 -16.74 10.54
N ARG A 134 -6.11 -15.45 10.16
CA ARG A 134 -7.23 -14.57 10.49
C ARG A 134 -7.64 -13.76 9.28
N GLY A 135 -8.76 -13.05 9.40
CA GLY A 135 -9.27 -12.18 8.36
C GLY A 135 -9.89 -10.92 8.91
N TYR A 136 -9.95 -9.90 8.06
CA TYR A 136 -10.66 -8.64 8.34
C TYR A 136 -11.40 -8.16 7.08
N VAL A 137 -12.33 -7.23 7.25
CA VAL A 137 -13.02 -6.57 6.13
C VAL A 137 -12.31 -5.28 5.79
N SER A 138 -11.82 -5.14 4.57
CA SER A 138 -11.16 -3.94 4.10
C SER A 138 -12.13 -2.79 3.88
N ARG A 139 -11.73 -1.59 4.28
CA ARG A 139 -12.49 -0.35 4.06
C ARG A 139 -12.45 0.13 2.61
N LEU A 140 -11.45 -0.30 1.83
CA LEU A 140 -11.30 0.11 0.43
C LEU A 140 -12.49 -0.27 -0.42
N ASP A 141 -12.89 -1.55 -0.34
CA ASP A 141 -13.84 -2.18 -1.26
C ASP A 141 -14.84 -3.14 -0.57
N GLY A 142 -14.72 -3.32 0.76
CA GLY A 142 -15.56 -4.25 1.52
C GLY A 142 -15.15 -5.73 1.39
N SER A 143 -14.04 -6.02 0.72
CA SER A 143 -13.55 -7.39 0.58
C SER A 143 -12.95 -7.93 1.87
N VAL A 144 -13.13 -9.24 2.10
CA VAL A 144 -12.44 -9.94 3.19
C VAL A 144 -11.00 -10.24 2.77
N GLN A 145 -10.03 -9.91 3.62
CA GLN A 145 -8.60 -10.11 3.37
C GLN A 145 -7.98 -10.96 4.49
N PRO A 146 -7.12 -11.94 4.14
CA PRO A 146 -6.48 -12.80 5.11
C PRO A 146 -5.15 -12.23 5.62
N TYR A 147 -4.74 -12.65 6.80
CA TYR A 147 -3.36 -12.54 7.30
C TYR A 147 -2.98 -13.77 8.12
N GLY A 148 -1.69 -14.02 8.28
CA GLY A 148 -1.16 -15.11 9.11
C GLY A 148 -0.48 -14.60 10.36
N LEU A 149 -0.54 -15.35 11.43
CA LEU A 149 0.19 -15.08 12.67
C LEU A 149 1.04 -16.27 13.07
N VAL A 150 2.19 -15.98 13.67
CA VAL A 150 2.90 -16.91 14.52
C VAL A 150 2.77 -16.39 15.95
N VAL A 151 1.93 -17.04 16.75
CA VAL A 151 1.65 -16.66 18.13
C VAL A 151 2.55 -17.49 19.06
N PRO A 152 3.38 -16.87 19.92
CA PRO A 152 4.34 -17.60 20.76
C PRO A 152 3.61 -18.53 21.75
N ALA A 153 4.21 -19.68 22.06
CA ALA A 153 3.65 -20.65 23.02
C ALA A 153 3.44 -20.09 24.44
N THR A 154 4.09 -18.98 24.76
CA THR A 154 3.94 -18.26 26.04
C THR A 154 2.76 -17.29 26.06
N PHE A 155 2.05 -17.13 24.94
CA PHE A 155 0.88 -16.27 24.84
C PHE A 155 -0.28 -16.79 25.72
N GLN A 156 -0.88 -15.87 26.44
CA GLN A 156 -2.09 -16.11 27.23
C GLN A 156 -3.04 -14.94 27.01
N SER A 157 -4.23 -15.17 26.52
CA SER A 157 -5.21 -14.14 26.16
C SER A 157 -5.71 -13.30 27.34
N ASN A 158 -5.61 -13.81 28.56
CA ASN A 158 -5.99 -13.15 29.81
C ASN A 158 -4.81 -12.46 30.54
N ASN A 159 -3.61 -12.51 29.97
CA ASN A 159 -2.44 -11.86 30.55
C ASN A 159 -2.38 -10.40 30.06
N PRO A 160 -2.28 -9.39 30.97
CA PRO A 160 -2.19 -7.98 30.59
C PRO A 160 -0.85 -7.59 29.95
N ARG A 161 0.05 -8.55 29.75
CA ARG A 161 1.36 -8.29 29.11
C ARG A 161 1.17 -7.85 27.67
N GLU A 162 1.79 -6.73 27.31
CA GLU A 162 1.92 -6.30 25.93
C GLU A 162 3.03 -7.06 25.19
N TRP A 163 2.78 -7.37 23.91
CA TRP A 163 3.64 -8.21 23.09
C TRP A 163 4.36 -7.39 22.03
N ARG A 164 5.63 -7.72 21.81
CA ARG A 164 6.35 -7.30 20.60
C ARG A 164 5.67 -7.87 19.37
N LEU A 165 5.61 -7.10 18.29
CA LEU A 165 5.11 -7.51 16.98
C LEU A 165 6.18 -7.33 15.90
N ASP A 166 6.53 -8.41 15.20
CA ASP A 166 7.33 -8.34 13.99
C ASP A 166 6.40 -8.50 12.79
N VAL A 167 6.36 -7.50 11.90
CA VAL A 167 5.64 -7.59 10.63
C VAL A 167 6.57 -8.17 9.58
N TRP A 168 6.15 -9.23 8.92
CA TRP A 168 6.91 -9.89 7.87
C TRP A 168 6.24 -9.69 6.51
N PHE A 169 6.99 -9.13 5.56
CA PHE A 169 6.60 -8.98 4.16
C PHE A 169 7.15 -10.14 3.33
N HIS A 170 6.27 -10.86 2.62
CA HIS A 170 6.65 -11.99 1.78
C HIS A 170 7.36 -11.56 0.49
N GLY A 171 8.13 -12.47 -0.11
CA GLY A 171 8.76 -12.30 -1.41
C GLY A 171 7.76 -12.41 -2.56
N ARG A 172 8.24 -12.23 -3.81
CA ARG A 172 7.41 -12.40 -5.00
C ARG A 172 6.97 -13.85 -5.13
N ASP A 173 5.67 -14.08 -5.23
CA ASP A 173 5.08 -15.37 -5.56
C ASP A 173 3.78 -15.15 -6.36
N GLU A 174 3.86 -15.36 -7.66
CA GLU A 174 2.72 -15.17 -8.58
C GLU A 174 1.63 -16.23 -8.42
N LYS A 175 1.87 -17.24 -7.59
CA LYS A 175 0.91 -18.30 -7.26
C LYS A 175 0.30 -18.13 -5.88
N LEU A 176 0.62 -17.06 -5.15
CA LEU A 176 0.15 -16.84 -3.79
C LEU A 176 -1.30 -16.31 -3.78
N THR A 177 -2.22 -17.07 -4.37
CA THR A 177 -3.67 -16.82 -4.22
C THR A 177 -4.10 -17.00 -2.77
N GLU A 178 -5.34 -16.60 -2.40
CA GLU A 178 -5.85 -16.78 -1.04
C GLU A 178 -5.77 -18.23 -0.57
N LEU A 179 -6.06 -19.19 -1.46
CA LEU A 179 -5.97 -20.62 -1.18
C LEU A 179 -4.54 -21.02 -0.79
N ASN A 180 -3.58 -20.58 -1.59
CA ASN A 180 -2.16 -20.89 -1.35
C ASN A 180 -1.61 -20.14 -0.13
N PHE A 181 -2.00 -18.90 0.07
CA PHE A 181 -1.61 -18.12 1.24
C PHE A 181 -2.10 -18.74 2.54
N LEU A 182 -3.39 -19.07 2.65
CA LEU A 182 -3.94 -19.71 3.84
C LEU A 182 -3.28 -21.07 4.11
N THR A 183 -3.10 -21.87 3.05
CA THR A 183 -2.44 -23.18 3.15
C THR A 183 -1.00 -23.06 3.63
N GLN A 184 -0.24 -22.07 3.10
CA GLN A 184 1.13 -21.82 3.49
C GLN A 184 1.22 -21.32 4.95
N ARG A 185 0.38 -20.35 5.34
CA ARG A 185 0.46 -19.75 6.69
C ARG A 185 0.03 -20.72 7.80
N GLN A 186 -0.64 -21.80 7.47
CA GLN A 186 -0.97 -22.86 8.44
C GLN A 186 0.13 -23.93 8.57
N LYS A 187 1.18 -23.90 7.76
CA LYS A 187 2.25 -24.92 7.74
C LYS A 187 3.66 -24.35 7.95
N ASP A 188 3.87 -23.12 7.59
CA ASP A 188 5.19 -22.48 7.59
C ASP A 188 5.23 -21.27 8.51
N PRO A 189 6.05 -21.30 9.59
CA PRO A 189 6.21 -20.16 10.49
C PRO A 189 7.01 -18.98 9.87
N GLY A 190 7.62 -19.17 8.71
CA GLY A 190 8.43 -18.17 8.03
C GLY A 190 9.89 -18.14 8.47
N GLN A 191 10.56 -17.03 8.11
CA GLN A 191 12.01 -16.92 8.26
C GLN A 191 12.46 -16.57 9.70
N PHE A 192 11.64 -15.84 10.44
CA PHE A 192 11.99 -15.39 11.79
C PHE A 192 10.83 -15.62 12.75
N THR A 193 11.11 -16.27 13.87
CA THR A 193 10.17 -16.51 14.96
C THR A 193 10.85 -16.17 16.31
N PRO A 194 11.09 -14.88 16.59
CA PRO A 194 11.77 -14.48 17.80
C PRO A 194 10.98 -14.90 19.06
N ARG A 195 11.69 -15.19 20.12
CA ARG A 195 11.08 -15.61 21.39
C ARG A 195 10.14 -14.51 21.93
N ASN A 196 8.98 -14.92 22.46
CA ASN A 196 7.98 -13.98 23.03
C ASN A 196 7.55 -12.86 22.07
N THR A 197 7.50 -13.15 20.78
CA THR A 197 7.12 -12.20 19.73
C THR A 197 5.96 -12.77 18.92
N ILE A 198 4.95 -11.95 18.63
CA ILE A 198 3.95 -12.27 17.62
C ILE A 198 4.52 -11.86 16.27
N VAL A 199 4.42 -12.74 15.27
CA VAL A 199 4.84 -12.41 13.90
C VAL A 199 3.60 -12.30 13.02
N LEU A 200 3.39 -11.13 12.43
CA LEU A 200 2.33 -10.87 11.46
C LEU A 200 2.86 -11.07 10.04
N HIS A 201 2.29 -12.03 9.33
CA HIS A 201 2.47 -12.24 7.90
C HIS A 201 1.32 -11.57 7.15
N THR A 202 1.56 -10.42 6.54
CA THR A 202 0.58 -9.73 5.72
C THR A 202 0.36 -10.47 4.40
N TYR A 203 -0.86 -10.45 3.88
CA TYR A 203 -1.14 -10.90 2.51
C TYR A 203 -0.73 -9.84 1.49
N GLY A 204 -0.82 -8.56 1.89
CA GLY A 204 -0.47 -7.42 1.05
C GLY A 204 -1.32 -7.33 -0.21
N ARG A 205 -2.48 -7.98 -0.22
CA ARG A 205 -3.36 -8.11 -1.39
C ARG A 205 -2.63 -8.69 -2.60
N TYR A 206 -1.84 -9.75 -2.39
CA TYR A 206 -1.14 -10.48 -3.44
C TYR A 206 0.27 -9.93 -3.76
N CYS A 207 0.68 -9.96 -5.05
CA CYS A 207 2.07 -9.78 -5.50
C CYS A 207 2.40 -8.33 -5.87
N ASN A 208 2.19 -7.37 -4.93
CA ASN A 208 2.37 -5.94 -5.19
C ASN A 208 3.42 -5.23 -4.30
N GLY A 209 4.14 -5.96 -3.46
CA GLY A 209 5.19 -5.41 -2.62
C GLY A 209 4.73 -4.37 -1.60
N GLN A 210 3.54 -4.52 -1.06
CA GLN A 210 2.91 -3.58 -0.12
C GLN A 210 2.78 -2.16 -0.71
N LYS A 211 2.50 -2.04 -2.01
CA LYS A 211 2.24 -0.77 -2.68
C LYS A 211 0.74 -0.55 -2.88
N LEU A 212 0.31 0.71 -2.96
CA LEU A 212 -1.09 1.10 -3.18
C LEU A 212 -2.04 0.40 -2.19
N ALA A 213 -3.04 -0.37 -2.67
CA ALA A 213 -3.94 -1.10 -1.79
C ALA A 213 -3.23 -2.12 -0.87
N GLY A 214 -2.04 -2.60 -1.24
CA GLY A 214 -1.21 -3.45 -0.39
C GLY A 214 -0.63 -2.72 0.82
N GLU A 215 -0.33 -1.43 0.69
CA GLU A 215 0.07 -0.57 1.82
C GLU A 215 -1.10 -0.39 2.80
N VAL A 216 -2.31 -0.20 2.28
CA VAL A 216 -3.53 -0.10 3.12
C VAL A 216 -3.79 -1.42 3.85
N ASP A 217 -3.62 -2.56 3.16
CA ASP A 217 -3.75 -3.91 3.73
C ASP A 217 -2.85 -4.12 4.96
N LEU A 218 -1.59 -3.66 4.90
CA LEU A 218 -0.69 -3.69 6.05
C LEU A 218 -1.30 -3.02 7.28
N PHE A 219 -1.79 -1.79 7.13
CA PHE A 219 -2.30 -1.02 8.27
C PHE A 219 -3.66 -1.53 8.75
N GLU A 220 -4.50 -2.07 7.86
CA GLU A 220 -5.76 -2.71 8.22
C GLU A 220 -5.52 -4.03 8.98
N ALA A 221 -4.60 -4.87 8.51
CA ALA A 221 -4.19 -6.09 9.22
C ALA A 221 -3.57 -5.76 10.59
N LEU A 222 -2.70 -4.74 10.67
CA LEU A 222 -2.10 -4.28 11.92
C LEU A 222 -3.17 -3.78 12.91
N ALA A 223 -4.16 -3.03 12.42
CA ALA A 223 -5.27 -2.56 13.25
C ALA A 223 -6.11 -3.73 13.81
N ASP A 224 -6.35 -4.76 12.99
CA ASP A 224 -7.07 -5.94 13.46
C ASP A 224 -6.25 -6.77 14.46
N VAL A 225 -4.93 -6.88 14.26
CA VAL A 225 -4.03 -7.51 15.25
C VAL A 225 -4.08 -6.77 16.59
N ARG A 226 -3.96 -5.44 16.60
CA ARG A 226 -4.05 -4.61 17.82
C ARG A 226 -5.39 -4.75 18.55
N LYS A 227 -6.47 -4.96 17.81
CA LYS A 227 -7.80 -5.19 18.38
C LYS A 227 -7.90 -6.52 19.12
N ASN A 228 -7.18 -7.54 18.66
CA ASN A 228 -7.28 -8.91 19.14
C ASN A 228 -6.14 -9.33 20.10
N TYR A 229 -5.01 -8.60 20.08
CA TYR A 229 -3.82 -8.90 20.87
C TYR A 229 -3.29 -7.61 21.50
N ALA A 230 -2.89 -7.67 22.78
CA ALA A 230 -2.22 -6.55 23.45
C ALA A 230 -0.82 -6.36 22.86
N ILE A 231 -0.65 -5.42 21.93
CA ILE A 231 0.62 -5.12 21.26
C ILE A 231 1.25 -3.88 21.88
N ASP A 232 2.55 -3.96 22.17
CA ASP A 232 3.38 -2.81 22.56
C ASP A 232 3.71 -1.99 21.32
N ASP A 233 3.08 -0.83 21.18
CA ASP A 233 3.26 0.07 20.04
C ASP A 233 4.69 0.60 19.88
N ASN A 234 5.49 0.54 20.93
CA ASN A 234 6.91 0.90 20.88
C ASN A 234 7.83 -0.27 20.49
N ARG A 235 7.26 -1.47 20.29
CA ARG A 235 8.01 -2.67 19.88
C ARG A 235 7.41 -3.34 18.65
N ILE A 236 6.98 -2.53 17.67
CA ILE A 236 6.55 -3.01 16.35
C ILE A 236 7.69 -2.82 15.36
N LEU A 237 8.06 -3.85 14.63
CA LEU A 237 9.16 -3.87 13.69
C LEU A 237 8.69 -4.34 12.30
N VAL A 238 9.43 -3.95 11.26
CA VAL A 238 9.17 -4.40 9.88
C VAL A 238 10.36 -5.20 9.36
N ARG A 239 10.06 -6.32 8.70
CA ARG A 239 11.04 -7.23 8.09
C ARG A 239 10.53 -7.74 6.76
N GLY A 240 11.41 -8.08 5.86
CA GLY A 240 11.04 -8.71 4.60
C GLY A 240 12.25 -9.17 3.80
N PHE A 241 12.02 -10.01 2.80
CA PHE A 241 13.08 -10.51 1.94
C PHE A 241 12.64 -10.45 0.47
N SER A 242 13.55 -10.16 -0.45
CA SER A 242 13.26 -10.05 -1.88
C SER A 242 12.24 -8.92 -2.13
N LEU A 243 11.12 -9.19 -2.78
CA LEU A 243 10.00 -8.24 -2.87
C LEU A 243 9.56 -7.70 -1.50
N GLY A 244 9.54 -8.57 -0.46
CA GLY A 244 9.28 -8.16 0.91
C GLY A 244 10.38 -7.26 1.49
N GLY A 245 11.62 -7.41 1.04
CA GLY A 245 12.73 -6.51 1.38
C GLY A 245 12.52 -5.11 0.78
N ALA A 246 12.01 -5.02 -0.45
CA ALA A 246 11.60 -3.77 -1.08
C ALA A 246 10.44 -3.12 -0.32
N ALA A 247 9.42 -3.90 0.05
CA ALA A 247 8.33 -3.44 0.91
C ALA A 247 8.85 -2.89 2.25
N CYS A 248 9.81 -3.60 2.87
CA CYS A 248 10.43 -3.17 4.12
C CYS A 248 11.16 -1.82 3.96
N TRP A 249 11.92 -1.62 2.88
CA TRP A 249 12.58 -0.35 2.59
C TRP A 249 11.59 0.80 2.49
N GLN A 250 10.57 0.67 1.63
CA GLN A 250 9.61 1.77 1.39
C GLN A 250 8.72 2.05 2.60
N ILE A 251 8.21 1.01 3.30
CA ILE A 251 7.37 1.19 4.49
C ILE A 251 8.17 1.80 5.65
N ALA A 252 9.43 1.40 5.83
CA ALA A 252 10.34 2.01 6.80
C ALA A 252 10.61 3.49 6.49
N ALA A 253 10.89 3.79 5.23
CA ALA A 253 11.19 5.15 4.76
C ALA A 253 9.97 6.10 4.86
N HIS A 254 8.76 5.60 4.56
CA HIS A 254 7.53 6.39 4.56
C HIS A 254 6.98 6.65 5.98
N TYR A 255 7.17 5.71 6.89
CA TYR A 255 6.59 5.73 8.25
C TYR A 255 7.66 5.56 9.33
N PRO A 256 8.76 6.34 9.31
CA PRO A 256 9.92 6.11 10.18
C PRO A 256 9.58 6.23 11.67
N GLY A 257 8.57 7.02 12.02
CA GLY A 257 8.11 7.21 13.39
C GLY A 257 7.18 6.10 13.92
N HIS A 258 6.82 5.08 13.11
CA HIS A 258 5.90 4.01 13.52
C HIS A 258 6.62 2.75 14.01
N TRP A 259 7.87 2.53 13.59
CA TRP A 259 8.59 1.29 13.79
C TRP A 259 9.72 1.44 14.79
N ALA A 260 9.98 0.40 15.58
CA ALA A 260 11.14 0.35 16.45
C ALA A 260 12.43 -0.02 15.69
N ALA A 261 12.30 -0.82 14.63
CA ALA A 261 13.40 -1.17 13.73
C ALA A 261 12.91 -1.63 12.37
N ALA A 262 13.78 -1.58 11.36
CA ALA A 262 13.60 -2.18 10.06
C ALA A 262 14.70 -3.19 9.73
N ALA A 263 14.31 -4.31 9.07
CA ALA A 263 15.25 -5.33 8.62
C ALA A 263 14.98 -5.75 7.16
N PRO A 264 15.30 -4.90 6.17
CA PRO A 264 15.16 -5.21 4.76
C PRO A 264 16.24 -6.19 4.28
N GLY A 265 15.82 -7.27 3.60
CA GLY A 265 16.70 -8.29 3.05
C GLY A 265 16.58 -8.37 1.53
N ALA A 266 17.67 -8.17 0.81
CA ALA A 266 17.83 -8.44 -0.62
C ALA A 266 16.66 -7.96 -1.50
N GLY A 267 16.09 -6.79 -1.23
CA GLY A 267 14.99 -6.18 -2.00
C GLY A 267 15.44 -4.90 -2.70
N PHE A 268 14.77 -4.54 -3.81
CA PHE A 268 15.08 -3.29 -4.51
C PHE A 268 14.68 -2.06 -3.67
N SER A 269 15.37 -0.93 -3.90
CA SER A 269 15.20 0.32 -3.13
C SER A 269 14.82 1.51 -3.99
N GLU A 270 14.95 1.39 -5.32
CA GLU A 270 14.62 2.42 -6.30
C GLU A 270 14.25 1.78 -7.65
N THR A 271 13.65 2.56 -8.54
CA THR A 271 13.05 2.05 -9.79
C THR A 271 14.06 1.99 -10.93
N ALA A 272 14.79 3.07 -11.20
CA ALA A 272 15.51 3.27 -12.45
C ALA A 272 16.69 2.31 -12.64
N ASP A 273 17.61 2.26 -11.68
CA ASP A 273 18.80 1.42 -11.78
C ASP A 273 18.47 -0.07 -11.57
N PHE A 274 17.44 -0.35 -10.73
CA PHE A 274 16.99 -1.73 -10.55
C PHE A 274 16.48 -2.34 -11.87
N LEU A 275 15.61 -1.66 -12.60
CA LEU A 275 15.11 -2.13 -13.90
C LEU A 275 16.25 -2.31 -14.92
N LYS A 276 17.20 -1.38 -14.95
CA LYS A 276 18.34 -1.42 -15.86
C LYS A 276 19.30 -2.59 -15.53
N VAL A 277 19.67 -2.75 -14.26
CA VAL A 277 20.65 -3.75 -13.84
C VAL A 277 20.03 -5.14 -13.77
N PHE A 278 18.82 -5.27 -13.26
CA PHE A 278 18.19 -6.56 -12.99
C PHE A 278 17.52 -7.17 -14.22
N GLN A 279 16.80 -6.37 -15.02
CA GLN A 279 16.10 -6.84 -16.22
C GLN A 279 16.80 -6.45 -17.54
N ASN A 280 17.86 -5.65 -17.48
CA ASN A 280 18.46 -5.06 -18.68
C ASN A 280 17.44 -4.25 -19.50
N GLU A 281 16.53 -3.53 -18.81
CA GLU A 281 15.52 -2.71 -19.45
C GLU A 281 16.11 -1.39 -19.93
N LYS A 282 15.75 -0.96 -21.14
CA LYS A 282 16.02 0.38 -21.63
C LYS A 282 14.96 1.33 -21.05
N VAL A 283 15.26 1.88 -19.88
CA VAL A 283 14.33 2.77 -19.16
C VAL A 283 14.23 4.11 -19.85
N GLN A 284 13.03 4.48 -20.30
CA GLN A 284 12.73 5.74 -20.97
C GLN A 284 11.42 6.33 -20.42
N PRO A 285 11.43 6.82 -19.15
CA PRO A 285 10.23 7.36 -18.54
C PRO A 285 9.86 8.72 -19.14
N THR A 286 8.59 9.03 -19.13
CA THR A 286 8.11 10.39 -19.34
C THR A 286 8.53 11.26 -18.15
N TRP A 287 8.45 12.59 -18.32
CA TRP A 287 8.81 13.55 -17.26
C TRP A 287 7.94 13.39 -16.00
N PHE A 288 6.66 13.00 -16.16
CA PHE A 288 5.76 12.78 -15.04
C PHE A 288 5.97 11.43 -14.36
N GLU A 289 6.34 10.37 -15.10
CA GLU A 289 6.74 9.09 -14.49
C GLU A 289 7.96 9.27 -13.60
N GLN A 290 8.96 10.07 -14.02
CA GLN A 290 10.14 10.36 -13.19
C GLN A 290 9.77 11.00 -11.85
N LYS A 291 8.81 11.96 -11.87
CA LYS A 291 8.31 12.56 -10.62
C LYS A 291 7.52 11.58 -9.76
N LEU A 292 6.73 10.70 -10.36
CA LEU A 292 5.92 9.72 -9.66
C LEU A 292 6.77 8.59 -9.02
N TRP A 293 7.98 8.32 -9.51
CA TRP A 293 8.90 7.38 -8.87
C TRP A 293 9.25 7.78 -7.43
N HIS A 294 9.32 9.09 -7.14
CA HIS A 294 9.50 9.59 -5.78
C HIS A 294 8.45 9.04 -4.78
N GLN A 295 7.33 8.51 -5.24
CA GLN A 295 6.36 7.93 -4.32
C GLN A 295 6.89 6.66 -3.63
N TYR A 296 7.69 5.83 -4.33
CA TYR A 296 8.10 4.53 -3.81
C TYR A 296 9.63 4.27 -3.82
N ASP A 297 10.42 5.17 -4.40
CA ASP A 297 11.87 5.05 -4.37
C ASP A 297 12.39 5.39 -2.96
N ALA A 298 12.72 4.37 -2.17
CA ALA A 298 13.14 4.53 -0.77
C ALA A 298 14.43 5.34 -0.63
N THR A 299 15.28 5.36 -1.67
CA THR A 299 16.50 6.19 -1.73
C THR A 299 16.22 7.68 -1.61
N ASP A 300 15.06 8.14 -2.09
CA ASP A 300 14.63 9.54 -2.01
C ASP A 300 14.29 9.98 -0.58
N TYR A 301 14.02 9.01 0.28
CA TYR A 301 13.69 9.18 1.69
C TYR A 301 14.83 8.75 2.63
N ALA A 302 16.05 8.63 2.13
CA ALA A 302 17.20 8.13 2.89
C ALA A 302 17.42 8.87 4.23
N LEU A 303 17.13 10.17 4.29
CA LEU A 303 17.21 10.98 5.51
C LEU A 303 16.34 10.42 6.65
N ASN A 304 15.21 9.78 6.33
CA ASN A 304 14.25 9.28 7.31
C ASN A 304 14.82 8.15 8.17
N PHE A 305 15.84 7.45 7.69
CA PHE A 305 16.56 6.42 8.44
C PHE A 305 17.43 6.99 9.58
N PHE A 306 17.55 8.31 9.70
CA PHE A 306 18.06 8.94 10.92
C PHE A 306 17.20 8.60 12.14
N ASN A 307 15.88 8.47 11.93
CA ASN A 307 14.90 8.27 13.00
C ASN A 307 14.62 6.78 13.28
N LEU A 308 15.13 5.85 12.46
CA LEU A 308 14.76 4.45 12.50
C LEU A 308 15.98 3.53 12.40
N PRO A 309 16.34 2.83 13.48
CA PRO A 309 17.37 1.81 13.45
C PRO A 309 17.11 0.76 12.38
N THR A 310 18.07 0.55 11.46
CA THR A 310 17.90 -0.32 10.30
C THR A 310 19.09 -1.26 10.15
N VAL A 311 18.79 -2.56 9.91
CA VAL A 311 19.78 -3.60 9.69
C VAL A 311 19.47 -4.28 8.35
N ALA A 312 20.15 -3.86 7.28
CA ALA A 312 20.01 -4.44 5.97
C ALA A 312 20.77 -5.76 5.81
N TYR A 313 20.30 -6.62 4.90
CA TYR A 313 20.99 -7.87 4.57
C TYR A 313 21.02 -8.08 3.04
N SER A 314 22.12 -8.65 2.55
CA SER A 314 22.25 -9.22 1.20
C SER A 314 23.20 -10.39 1.18
N GLY A 315 23.00 -11.35 0.27
CA GLY A 315 24.03 -12.33 -0.06
C GLY A 315 25.16 -11.67 -0.85
N GLU A 316 26.41 -12.11 -0.62
CA GLU A 316 27.60 -11.54 -1.27
C GLU A 316 27.54 -11.62 -2.81
N ILE A 317 27.01 -12.73 -3.33
CA ILE A 317 26.88 -13.02 -4.77
C ILE A 317 25.42 -12.93 -5.24
N ASP A 318 24.58 -12.19 -4.51
CA ASP A 318 23.19 -11.88 -4.89
C ASP A 318 23.15 -10.65 -5.80
N GLY A 319 22.54 -10.77 -6.98
CA GLY A 319 22.36 -9.63 -7.89
C GLY A 319 21.55 -8.49 -7.28
N GLN A 320 20.67 -8.77 -6.30
CA GLN A 320 19.89 -7.76 -5.60
C GLN A 320 20.64 -7.06 -4.44
N LYS A 321 21.92 -7.40 -4.20
CA LYS A 321 22.78 -6.65 -3.28
C LYS A 321 22.88 -5.17 -3.68
N GLN A 322 22.83 -4.89 -4.99
CA GLN A 322 22.79 -3.53 -5.56
C GLN A 322 21.80 -2.61 -4.84
N ALA A 323 20.65 -3.10 -4.44
CA ALA A 323 19.63 -2.28 -3.78
C ALA A 323 20.09 -1.72 -2.40
N ALA A 324 20.72 -2.55 -1.58
CA ALA A 324 21.29 -2.09 -0.31
C ALA A 324 22.53 -1.18 -0.54
N ASP A 325 23.31 -1.43 -1.59
CA ASP A 325 24.43 -0.55 -1.96
C ASP A 325 23.91 0.84 -2.38
N MET A 326 22.79 0.93 -3.13
CA MET A 326 22.15 2.20 -3.48
C MET A 326 21.61 2.94 -2.25
N MET A 327 20.98 2.21 -1.31
CA MET A 327 20.55 2.80 -0.04
C MET A 327 21.73 3.30 0.80
N ALA A 328 22.82 2.53 0.90
CA ALA A 328 24.02 2.97 1.60
C ALA A 328 24.60 4.25 1.01
N LYS A 329 24.64 4.36 -0.32
CA LYS A 329 25.06 5.57 -1.03
C LYS A 329 24.14 6.76 -0.75
N ALA A 330 22.82 6.56 -0.79
CA ALA A 330 21.83 7.62 -0.51
C ALA A 330 21.90 8.07 0.96
N MET A 331 22.04 7.14 1.91
CA MET A 331 22.19 7.44 3.33
C MET A 331 23.52 8.18 3.61
N ALA A 332 24.62 7.79 2.96
CA ALA A 332 25.91 8.47 3.10
C ALA A 332 25.84 9.95 2.64
N ALA A 333 25.07 10.25 1.61
CA ALA A 333 24.81 11.63 1.17
C ALA A 333 24.08 12.46 2.25
N GLU A 334 23.33 11.83 3.12
CA GLU A 334 22.66 12.43 4.30
C GLU A 334 23.48 12.32 5.59
N GLN A 335 24.76 11.93 5.50
CA GLN A 335 25.67 11.73 6.61
C GLN A 335 25.20 10.60 7.58
N LEU A 336 24.62 9.55 7.02
CA LEU A 336 24.16 8.36 7.72
C LEU A 336 24.92 7.14 7.23
N GLU A 337 25.22 6.20 8.14
CA GLU A 337 25.87 4.93 7.82
C GLU A 337 24.87 3.78 7.92
N LEU A 338 24.76 2.97 6.87
CA LEU A 338 23.89 1.80 6.84
C LEU A 338 24.60 0.60 7.48
N THR A 339 23.99 -0.01 8.48
CA THR A 339 24.38 -1.36 8.92
C THR A 339 23.95 -2.38 7.89
N HIS A 340 24.89 -2.85 7.05
CA HIS A 340 24.65 -3.83 6.01
C HIS A 340 25.37 -5.13 6.30
N ILE A 341 24.64 -6.20 6.62
CA ILE A 341 25.18 -7.53 6.89
C ILE A 341 25.24 -8.28 5.58
N ILE A 342 26.42 -8.79 5.22
CA ILE A 342 26.67 -9.56 4.00
C ILE A 342 26.77 -11.05 4.35
N GLY A 343 26.00 -11.90 3.65
CA GLY A 343 26.10 -13.35 3.74
C GLY A 343 27.21 -13.86 2.83
N PRO A 344 28.33 -14.41 3.37
CA PRO A 344 29.47 -14.82 2.54
C PRO A 344 29.08 -15.94 1.58
N GLN A 345 29.54 -15.86 0.33
CA GLN A 345 29.31 -16.82 -0.75
C GLN A 345 27.83 -17.22 -0.95
N THR A 346 26.90 -16.34 -0.56
CA THR A 346 25.45 -16.59 -0.56
C THR A 346 24.81 -15.87 -1.73
N ARG A 347 23.93 -16.57 -2.44
CA ARG A 347 23.05 -16.03 -3.46
C ARG A 347 21.80 -15.40 -2.82
N HIS A 348 20.66 -15.44 -3.50
CA HIS A 348 19.38 -14.88 -3.04
C HIS A 348 18.76 -15.73 -1.92
N ALA A 349 19.37 -15.74 -0.75
CA ALA A 349 18.93 -16.44 0.46
C ALA A 349 19.59 -15.85 1.72
N TYR A 350 19.07 -16.13 2.91
CA TYR A 350 19.75 -15.82 4.14
C TYR A 350 20.90 -16.81 4.43
N HIS A 351 22.10 -16.30 4.64
CA HIS A 351 23.19 -17.09 5.20
C HIS A 351 22.92 -17.41 6.68
N PRO A 352 23.08 -18.65 7.15
CA PRO A 352 22.68 -19.04 8.51
C PRO A 352 23.29 -18.18 9.63
N ALA A 353 24.60 -17.93 9.59
CA ALA A 353 25.28 -17.11 10.61
C ALA A 353 24.85 -15.63 10.52
N SER A 354 24.67 -15.07 9.31
CA SER A 354 24.18 -13.71 9.12
C SER A 354 22.76 -13.54 9.66
N LYS A 355 21.91 -14.57 9.48
CA LYS A 355 20.54 -14.59 10.01
C LYS A 355 20.51 -14.50 11.55
N LEU A 356 21.43 -15.19 12.23
CA LEU A 356 21.58 -15.11 13.69
C LEU A 356 22.02 -13.71 14.13
N GLU A 357 23.00 -13.10 13.42
CA GLU A 357 23.48 -11.76 13.73
C GLU A 357 22.42 -10.69 13.49
N ILE A 358 21.63 -10.77 12.40
CA ILE A 358 20.46 -9.91 12.16
C ILE A 358 19.49 -10.00 13.34
N ASN A 359 19.15 -11.23 13.75
CA ASN A 359 18.23 -11.44 14.88
C ASN A 359 18.78 -10.84 16.17
N ARG A 360 20.04 -11.10 16.48
CA ARG A 360 20.68 -10.56 17.69
C ARG A 360 20.60 -9.03 17.75
N ARG A 361 20.91 -8.34 16.62
CA ARG A 361 20.83 -6.87 16.55
C ARG A 361 19.39 -6.37 16.69
N ILE A 362 18.47 -6.95 15.94
CA ILE A 362 17.06 -6.56 15.98
C ILE A 362 16.45 -6.82 17.36
N ASP A 363 16.77 -7.93 18.00
CA ASP A 363 16.28 -8.24 19.34
C ASP A 363 16.81 -7.24 20.39
N SER A 364 18.07 -6.81 20.26
CA SER A 364 18.66 -5.76 21.11
C SER A 364 17.94 -4.41 20.94
N ILE A 365 17.62 -4.01 19.69
CA ILE A 365 16.87 -2.78 19.40
C ILE A 365 15.43 -2.89 19.94
N ALA A 366 14.77 -4.02 19.68
CA ALA A 366 13.39 -4.26 20.12
C ALA A 366 13.25 -4.30 21.66
N ALA A 367 14.28 -4.71 22.37
CA ALA A 367 14.30 -4.69 23.84
C ALA A 367 14.27 -3.26 24.40
N GLN A 368 14.85 -2.30 23.70
CA GLN A 368 14.81 -0.87 24.06
C GLN A 368 13.47 -0.23 23.63
N GLY A 369 12.91 -0.72 22.53
CA GLY A 369 11.72 -0.12 21.93
C GLY A 369 11.99 1.20 21.20
N ARG A 370 10.96 1.74 20.58
CA ARG A 370 10.97 3.06 19.94
C ARG A 370 10.85 4.17 20.98
N ASP A 371 11.64 5.23 20.84
CA ASP A 371 11.43 6.45 21.62
C ASP A 371 10.18 7.18 21.10
N PRO A 372 9.12 7.35 21.91
CA PRO A 372 7.91 8.06 21.48
C PRO A 372 8.14 9.57 21.32
N LEU A 373 9.19 10.13 21.94
CA LEU A 373 9.51 11.55 21.88
C LEU A 373 11.01 11.80 21.66
N PRO A 374 11.55 11.45 20.47
CA PRO A 374 12.96 11.70 20.19
C PRO A 374 13.26 13.20 20.25
N LYS A 375 14.39 13.57 20.89
CA LYS A 375 14.81 14.97 21.00
C LYS A 375 15.07 15.64 19.65
N ARG A 376 15.44 14.87 18.65
CA ARG A 376 15.73 15.36 17.30
C ARG A 376 15.07 14.49 16.26
N VAL A 377 14.41 15.13 15.29
CA VAL A 377 13.79 14.50 14.11
C VAL A 377 14.42 15.12 12.86
N ARG A 378 14.86 14.27 11.92
CA ARG A 378 15.27 14.67 10.57
C ARG A 378 14.34 13.97 9.59
N PHE A 379 13.55 14.71 8.86
CA PHE A 379 12.47 14.16 8.05
C PHE A 379 12.46 14.75 6.64
N THR A 380 12.22 13.91 5.65
CA THR A 380 12.05 14.31 4.25
C THR A 380 10.83 13.63 3.63
N THR A 381 10.15 14.36 2.74
CA THR A 381 9.06 13.81 1.94
C THR A 381 8.99 14.52 0.58
N TRP A 382 8.33 13.85 -0.40
CA TRP A 382 8.06 14.37 -1.73
C TRP A 382 6.56 14.59 -1.97
N THR A 383 5.74 14.08 -1.05
CA THR A 383 4.27 14.15 -1.13
C THR A 383 3.67 14.15 0.26
N LEU A 384 2.55 14.83 0.43
CA LEU A 384 1.81 14.86 1.70
C LEU A 384 1.20 13.50 2.08
N ARG A 385 1.28 12.48 1.19
CA ARG A 385 0.88 11.11 1.54
C ARG A 385 1.71 10.60 2.72
N TYR A 386 3.00 10.89 2.76
CA TYR A 386 3.95 10.47 3.79
C TYR A 386 4.48 11.70 4.50
N ASN A 387 3.68 12.26 5.39
CA ASN A 387 3.90 13.60 5.94
C ASN A 387 4.24 13.65 7.43
N THR A 388 4.40 12.51 8.10
CA THR A 388 4.56 12.45 9.56
C THR A 388 5.77 11.62 9.98
N CYS A 389 6.55 12.14 10.92
CA CYS A 389 7.62 11.42 11.61
C CYS A 389 7.61 11.76 13.10
N SER A 390 7.32 10.77 13.95
CA SER A 390 7.19 10.95 15.40
C SER A 390 6.20 12.09 15.72
N TRP A 391 6.65 13.11 16.42
CA TRP A 391 5.86 14.28 16.82
C TRP A 391 5.82 15.41 15.78
N LEU A 392 6.53 15.27 14.65
CA LEU A 392 6.58 16.27 13.57
C LEU A 392 5.67 15.86 12.41
N ARG A 393 4.86 16.79 11.91
CA ARG A 393 4.03 16.62 10.71
C ARG A 393 4.21 17.79 9.76
N ILE A 394 4.40 17.50 8.48
CA ILE A 394 4.39 18.50 7.40
C ILE A 394 2.96 18.57 6.86
N ASP A 395 2.26 19.67 7.07
CA ASP A 395 0.87 19.81 6.67
C ASP A 395 0.71 20.34 5.26
N ARG A 396 1.70 21.13 4.78
CA ARG A 396 1.72 21.69 3.41
C ARG A 396 3.11 21.80 2.86
N LEU A 397 3.20 21.53 1.56
CA LEU A 397 4.41 21.74 0.77
C LEU A 397 4.35 23.10 0.05
N GLY A 398 5.50 23.63 -0.28
CA GLY A 398 5.59 24.73 -1.24
C GLY A 398 5.31 24.24 -2.66
N LYS A 399 5.74 23.01 -2.97
CA LYS A 399 5.52 22.35 -4.25
C LYS A 399 5.61 20.84 -4.10
N HIS A 400 4.54 20.10 -4.49
CA HIS A 400 4.55 18.65 -4.55
C HIS A 400 5.54 18.12 -5.59
N TRP A 401 6.05 16.91 -5.33
CA TRP A 401 7.06 16.25 -6.16
C TRP A 401 8.37 17.02 -6.25
N GLU A 402 8.59 17.96 -5.34
CA GLU A 402 9.87 18.53 -5.00
C GLU A 402 10.19 18.17 -3.53
N ARG A 403 11.45 17.88 -3.26
CA ARG A 403 11.86 17.42 -1.93
C ARG A 403 11.53 18.46 -0.86
N ALA A 404 10.82 18.06 0.18
CA ALA A 404 10.73 18.79 1.43
C ALA A 404 11.65 18.15 2.48
N LYS A 405 12.32 19.00 3.26
CA LYS A 405 13.21 18.57 4.33
C LYS A 405 12.95 19.40 5.58
N VAL A 406 12.82 18.74 6.72
CA VAL A 406 12.65 19.40 8.02
C VAL A 406 13.56 18.74 9.03
N THR A 407 14.33 19.55 9.74
CA THR A 407 15.06 19.14 10.95
C THR A 407 14.43 19.87 12.13
N ALA A 408 13.99 19.14 13.13
CA ALA A 408 13.39 19.70 14.34
C ALA A 408 14.08 19.14 15.59
N GLU A 409 14.38 20.01 16.56
CA GLU A 409 15.13 19.66 17.75
C GLU A 409 14.52 20.33 18.99
N ILE A 410 14.37 19.54 20.05
CA ILE A 410 13.95 19.98 21.37
C ILE A 410 15.22 20.22 22.21
N ASP A 411 15.44 21.48 22.58
CA ASP A 411 16.57 21.93 23.38
C ASP A 411 16.05 22.70 24.61
N GLU A 412 16.00 22.01 25.77
CA GLU A 412 15.37 22.50 27.00
C GLU A 412 13.93 23.00 26.74
N ASN A 413 13.66 24.31 26.90
CA ASN A 413 12.37 24.93 26.65
C ASN A 413 12.28 25.62 25.26
N THR A 414 13.13 25.19 24.34
CA THR A 414 13.19 25.74 22.96
C THR A 414 12.94 24.63 21.96
N LEU A 415 12.06 24.90 21.00
CA LEU A 415 11.89 24.09 19.80
C LEU A 415 12.59 24.81 18.64
N ARG A 416 13.55 24.14 17.99
CA ARG A 416 14.27 24.65 16.81
C ARG A 416 13.81 23.86 15.59
N ILE A 417 13.45 24.53 14.51
CA ILE A 417 13.04 23.92 13.24
C ILE A 417 13.78 24.61 12.09
N GLU A 418 14.36 23.81 11.21
CA GLU A 418 14.88 24.23 9.91
C GLU A 418 14.07 23.53 8.83
N SER A 419 13.59 24.26 7.83
CA SER A 419 12.68 23.72 6.82
C SER A 419 13.03 24.15 5.40
N GLU A 420 12.88 23.21 4.47
CA GLU A 420 12.95 23.43 3.03
C GLU A 420 11.66 22.90 2.41
N ASN A 421 11.06 23.64 1.49
CA ASN A 421 9.82 23.29 0.76
C ASN A 421 8.63 22.90 1.66
N ALA A 422 8.60 23.34 2.92
CA ALA A 422 7.44 23.22 3.82
C ALA A 422 6.84 24.59 4.08
N THR A 423 5.52 24.71 3.98
CA THR A 423 4.77 25.95 4.20
C THR A 423 3.79 25.87 5.35
N ALA A 424 3.49 24.67 5.87
CA ALA A 424 2.81 24.48 7.15
C ALA A 424 3.35 23.21 7.83
N LEU A 425 3.48 23.29 9.15
CA LEU A 425 4.00 22.25 10.02
C LEU A 425 3.14 22.13 11.26
N SER A 426 3.01 20.92 11.81
CA SER A 426 2.45 20.68 13.13
C SER A 426 3.44 19.93 14.00
N VAL A 427 3.45 20.26 15.27
CA VAL A 427 4.12 19.51 16.33
C VAL A 427 3.05 18.92 17.23
N VAL A 428 2.98 17.59 17.29
CA VAL A 428 1.93 16.86 17.98
C VAL A 428 2.55 15.95 19.04
N MET A 429 2.48 16.38 20.29
CA MET A 429 2.93 15.61 21.45
C MET A 429 1.70 15.16 22.25
N ALA A 430 1.52 13.85 22.38
CA ALA A 430 0.37 13.29 23.08
C ALA A 430 0.38 13.63 24.59
N PRO A 431 -0.77 13.49 25.28
CA PRO A 431 -0.85 13.70 26.72
C PRO A 431 0.25 12.98 27.51
N GLY A 432 0.90 13.70 28.41
CA GLY A 432 2.00 13.22 29.23
C GLY A 432 3.38 13.25 28.55
N LEU A 433 3.47 13.53 27.23
CA LEU A 433 4.74 13.46 26.51
C LEU A 433 5.47 14.81 26.35
N CYS A 434 4.79 15.93 26.50
CA CYS A 434 5.41 17.24 26.29
C CYS A 434 6.53 17.48 27.34
N PRO A 435 7.79 17.69 26.92
CA PRO A 435 8.93 17.82 27.82
C PRO A 435 9.15 19.27 28.28
N PHE A 436 8.42 20.24 27.69
CA PHE A 436 8.62 21.66 27.97
C PHE A 436 8.11 22.04 29.36
N ASP A 437 8.78 23.03 29.95
CA ASP A 437 8.35 23.60 31.24
C ASP A 437 7.06 24.41 31.09
N ALA A 438 6.00 23.97 31.77
CA ALA A 438 4.68 24.61 31.74
C ALA A 438 4.66 26.01 32.40
N ALA A 439 5.63 26.33 33.28
CA ALA A 439 5.70 27.63 33.95
C ALA A 439 6.16 28.73 32.99
N ASN A 440 6.94 28.39 31.98
CA ASN A 440 7.55 29.32 31.04
C ASN A 440 6.91 29.24 29.65
N ARG A 441 6.99 30.35 28.89
CA ARG A 441 6.62 30.31 27.48
C ARG A 441 7.65 29.50 26.69
N ILE A 442 7.16 28.64 25.81
CA ILE A 442 8.02 27.88 24.90
C ILE A 442 8.58 28.82 23.83
N ARG A 443 9.87 28.82 23.69
CA ARG A 443 10.57 29.49 22.60
C ARG A 443 10.58 28.60 21.37
N VAL A 444 10.07 29.09 20.26
CA VAL A 444 10.09 28.39 18.98
C VAL A 444 10.94 29.17 18.00
N VAL A 445 11.92 28.53 17.37
CA VAL A 445 12.77 29.14 16.34
C VAL A 445 12.57 28.36 15.06
N ILE A 446 11.96 28.96 14.03
CA ILE A 446 11.74 28.34 12.73
C ILE A 446 12.48 29.17 11.65
N ASP A 447 13.38 28.54 10.89
CA ASP A 447 14.22 29.16 9.84
C ASP A 447 14.91 30.44 10.36
N GLY A 448 15.45 30.40 11.58
CA GLY A 448 16.14 31.50 12.24
C GLY A 448 15.21 32.61 12.77
N LYS A 449 13.89 32.46 12.70
CA LYS A 449 12.92 33.42 13.23
C LYS A 449 12.31 32.91 14.53
N GLU A 450 12.31 33.78 15.56
CA GLU A 450 11.76 33.47 16.87
C GLU A 450 10.26 33.74 16.93
N LEU A 451 9.53 32.80 17.49
CA LEU A 451 8.09 32.83 17.75
C LEU A 451 7.84 32.44 19.20
N ALA A 452 6.77 32.93 19.79
CA ALA A 452 6.29 32.50 21.10
C ALA A 452 5.30 31.34 20.92
N GLY A 453 5.67 30.14 21.38
CA GLY A 453 4.75 28.99 21.43
C GLY A 453 3.65 29.18 22.48
N PRO A 454 2.53 28.48 22.35
CA PRO A 454 1.49 28.43 23.39
C PRO A 454 2.02 27.75 24.65
N ARG A 455 1.33 27.99 25.77
CA ARG A 455 1.66 27.29 27.03
C ARG A 455 1.32 25.81 26.93
N VAL A 456 2.05 24.99 27.67
CA VAL A 456 1.76 23.56 27.81
C VAL A 456 0.47 23.39 28.62
N PRO A 457 -0.53 22.62 28.14
CA PRO A 457 -1.71 22.25 28.90
C PRO A 457 -1.39 21.41 30.14
N SER A 458 -2.34 21.33 31.08
CA SER A 458 -2.14 20.60 32.35
C SER A 458 -1.96 19.11 32.19
N ASP A 459 -2.42 18.52 31.08
CA ASP A 459 -2.23 17.10 30.73
C ASP A 459 -0.89 16.82 30.07
N LYS A 460 -0.02 17.84 29.94
CA LYS A 460 1.28 17.76 29.27
C LYS A 460 1.20 17.25 27.82
N SER A 461 0.11 17.57 27.11
CA SER A 461 0.09 17.50 25.64
C SER A 461 0.65 18.79 25.03
N TRP A 462 1.01 18.76 23.75
CA TRP A 462 1.34 19.98 23.02
C TRP A 462 1.07 19.76 21.52
N ASP A 463 -0.04 20.34 21.05
CA ASP A 463 -0.45 20.28 19.63
C ASP A 463 -0.47 21.71 19.09
N VAL A 464 0.45 22.02 18.20
CA VAL A 464 0.70 23.38 17.70
C VAL A 464 0.97 23.38 16.21
N ASN A 465 0.21 24.22 15.52
CA ASN A 465 0.36 24.41 14.08
C ASN A 465 1.19 25.67 13.81
N PHE A 466 1.97 25.61 12.75
CA PHE A 466 2.77 26.71 12.22
C PHE A 466 2.53 26.83 10.72
N HIS A 467 2.40 28.05 10.21
CA HIS A 467 2.25 28.28 8.77
C HIS A 467 3.09 29.45 8.29
N LYS A 468 3.42 29.42 7.00
CA LYS A 468 4.24 30.45 6.32
C LYS A 468 3.35 31.30 5.42
N LEU A 469 3.34 32.59 5.66
CA LEU A 469 2.62 33.56 4.85
C LEU A 469 3.56 34.72 4.46
N GLY A 470 3.68 35.02 3.17
CA GLY A 470 4.59 36.04 2.69
C GLY A 470 6.06 35.82 3.10
N GLY A 471 6.49 34.57 3.19
CA GLY A 471 7.85 34.20 3.61
C GLY A 471 8.11 34.24 5.11
N ARG A 472 7.12 34.55 5.95
CA ARG A 472 7.22 34.61 7.42
C ARG A 472 6.42 33.49 8.07
N TRP A 473 6.93 32.93 9.16
CA TRP A 473 6.27 31.95 9.98
C TRP A 473 5.34 32.59 11.03
N TYR A 474 4.21 31.96 11.27
CA TYR A 474 3.20 32.32 12.28
C TYR A 474 2.75 31.07 13.04
N VAL A 475 2.33 31.25 14.29
CA VAL A 475 1.68 30.22 15.11
C VAL A 475 0.19 30.18 14.76
N GLY A 476 -0.37 29.00 14.66
CA GLY A 476 -1.76 28.72 14.33
C GLY A 476 -1.96 28.17 12.94
N GLU A 477 -3.19 27.80 12.64
CA GLU A 477 -3.56 27.29 11.31
C GLU A 477 -3.64 28.44 10.29
N PRO A 478 -3.28 28.17 9.03
CA PRO A 478 -3.46 29.16 7.97
C PRO A 478 -4.95 29.41 7.74
N HIS A 479 -5.35 30.67 7.74
CA HIS A 479 -6.66 31.09 7.24
C HIS A 479 -6.61 31.06 5.71
N GLU A 480 -7.22 30.05 5.10
CA GLU A 480 -7.29 29.94 3.63
C GLU A 480 -8.72 29.68 3.16
N GLU A 481 -9.12 30.46 2.14
CA GLU A 481 -10.33 30.20 1.37
C GLU A 481 -10.03 29.16 0.28
N GLY A 482 -10.92 28.18 0.10
CA GLY A 482 -10.82 27.18 -0.96
C GLY A 482 -10.15 25.86 -0.55
N THR A 483 -10.05 24.96 -1.50
CA THR A 483 -9.47 23.63 -1.31
C THR A 483 -7.98 23.66 -1.57
N VAL A 484 -7.21 23.09 -0.65
CA VAL A 484 -5.75 22.97 -0.76
C VAL A 484 -5.35 21.50 -0.68
N LYS A 485 -4.20 21.16 -1.25
CA LYS A 485 -3.61 19.83 -1.09
C LYS A 485 -3.26 19.58 0.37
N ARG A 486 -3.64 18.40 0.87
CA ARG A 486 -3.37 17.93 2.23
C ARG A 486 -3.23 16.42 2.24
N ASN A 487 -2.78 15.85 3.33
CA ASN A 487 -2.77 14.38 3.47
C ASN A 487 -4.15 13.79 3.19
N GLY A 488 -4.23 12.78 2.31
CA GLY A 488 -5.45 12.16 1.81
C GLY A 488 -6.20 12.97 0.72
N LEU A 489 -5.68 14.14 0.33
CA LEU A 489 -6.16 14.96 -0.79
C LEU A 489 -4.99 15.67 -1.47
N GLN A 490 -3.99 14.93 -1.96
CA GLN A 490 -2.78 15.48 -2.59
C GLN A 490 -2.55 14.99 -4.03
N GLY A 491 -3.25 13.94 -4.49
CA GLY A 491 -2.96 13.21 -5.73
C GLY A 491 -1.77 12.25 -5.59
N PRO A 492 -1.35 11.54 -6.62
CA PRO A 492 -1.90 11.50 -7.98
C PRO A 492 -3.21 10.68 -8.09
N ILE A 493 -3.65 10.36 -9.32
CA ILE A 493 -4.90 9.58 -9.56
C ILE A 493 -5.00 8.35 -8.66
N ASP A 494 -3.91 7.61 -8.49
CA ASP A 494 -3.87 6.38 -7.70
C ASP A 494 -4.17 6.58 -6.20
N ASP A 495 -3.99 7.79 -5.67
CA ASP A 495 -4.28 8.09 -4.27
C ASP A 495 -5.76 7.89 -3.90
N ALA A 496 -6.66 8.06 -4.87
CA ALA A 496 -8.09 7.83 -4.66
C ALA A 496 -8.44 6.38 -4.32
N PHE A 497 -7.58 5.42 -4.68
CA PHE A 497 -7.75 3.99 -4.43
C PHE A 497 -7.08 3.51 -3.14
N MET A 498 -6.49 4.42 -2.38
CA MET A 498 -5.90 4.14 -1.07
C MET A 498 -6.86 4.46 0.09
N SER A 499 -8.09 4.80 -0.20
CA SER A 499 -9.20 4.93 0.75
C SER A 499 -10.49 4.41 0.12
N SER A 500 -11.60 4.38 0.88
CA SER A 500 -12.89 3.88 0.39
C SER A 500 -13.30 4.54 -0.92
N PHE A 501 -13.62 3.76 -1.95
CA PHE A 501 -14.06 4.27 -3.25
C PHE A 501 -15.29 3.55 -3.78
N LEU A 502 -16.03 4.22 -4.66
CA LEU A 502 -17.20 3.72 -5.35
C LEU A 502 -17.08 4.04 -6.85
N VAL A 503 -17.17 3.02 -7.67
CA VAL A 503 -17.20 3.14 -9.12
C VAL A 503 -18.61 3.53 -9.56
N VAL A 504 -18.71 4.58 -10.36
CA VAL A 504 -19.99 5.13 -10.83
C VAL A 504 -20.09 4.93 -12.35
N ARG A 505 -20.95 3.97 -12.75
CA ARG A 505 -21.17 3.61 -14.13
C ARG A 505 -22.18 4.57 -14.78
N PRO A 506 -21.93 5.08 -16.01
CA PRO A 506 -22.89 5.90 -16.71
C PRO A 506 -24.12 5.09 -17.14
N THR A 507 -25.32 5.69 -17.09
CA THR A 507 -26.57 5.08 -17.59
C THR A 507 -27.05 5.72 -18.89
N GLY A 508 -26.56 6.90 -19.25
CA GLY A 508 -26.88 7.60 -20.49
C GLY A 508 -25.98 7.18 -21.65
N THR A 509 -26.24 7.77 -22.81
CA THR A 509 -25.44 7.59 -24.04
C THR A 509 -24.38 8.67 -24.14
N THR A 510 -23.14 8.29 -24.40
CA THR A 510 -22.05 9.24 -24.65
C THR A 510 -22.27 10.06 -25.90
N ALA A 511 -21.75 11.30 -25.90
CA ALA A 511 -21.85 12.20 -27.06
C ALA A 511 -21.20 11.63 -28.34
N HIS A 512 -20.22 10.72 -28.16
CA HIS A 512 -19.49 10.08 -29.26
C HIS A 512 -19.35 8.57 -29.01
N GLU A 513 -19.74 7.76 -30.01
CA GLU A 513 -19.71 6.29 -29.92
C GLU A 513 -18.35 5.74 -29.57
N LYS A 514 -17.28 6.28 -30.16
CA LYS A 514 -15.90 5.86 -29.88
C LYS A 514 -15.50 6.06 -28.41
N ILE A 515 -15.94 7.17 -27.83
CA ILE A 515 -15.71 7.45 -26.40
C ILE A 515 -16.46 6.43 -25.54
N GLY A 516 -17.74 6.14 -25.89
CA GLY A 516 -18.52 5.14 -25.18
C GLY A 516 -17.91 3.74 -25.22
N ALA A 517 -17.41 3.32 -26.38
CA ALA A 517 -16.73 2.04 -26.55
C ALA A 517 -15.46 1.96 -25.67
N TRP A 518 -14.64 3.01 -25.68
CA TRP A 518 -13.44 3.09 -24.84
C TRP A 518 -13.80 3.08 -23.35
N VAL A 519 -14.78 3.87 -22.90
CA VAL A 519 -15.26 3.91 -21.50
C VAL A 519 -15.67 2.52 -21.02
N ASN A 520 -16.47 1.80 -21.82
CA ASN A 520 -16.93 0.45 -21.45
C ASN A 520 -15.75 -0.53 -21.32
N THR A 521 -14.80 -0.45 -22.25
CA THR A 521 -13.59 -1.30 -22.24
C THR A 521 -12.73 -1.03 -21.01
N GLU A 522 -12.42 0.23 -20.72
CA GLU A 522 -11.54 0.60 -19.62
C GLU A 522 -12.22 0.44 -18.24
N LEU A 523 -13.52 0.66 -18.12
CA LEU A 523 -14.25 0.34 -16.89
C LEU A 523 -14.21 -1.17 -16.59
N ALA A 524 -14.46 -2.00 -17.60
CA ALA A 524 -14.38 -3.46 -17.46
C ALA A 524 -12.96 -3.91 -17.14
N HIS A 525 -11.95 -3.33 -17.80
CA HIS A 525 -10.54 -3.56 -17.51
C HIS A 525 -10.23 -3.22 -16.05
N PHE A 526 -10.55 -2.01 -15.60
CA PHE A 526 -10.29 -1.57 -14.22
C PHE A 526 -10.90 -2.51 -13.18
N THR A 527 -12.18 -2.87 -13.30
CA THR A 527 -12.85 -3.73 -12.33
C THR A 527 -12.27 -5.15 -12.29
N ASN A 528 -11.89 -5.68 -13.47
CA ASN A 528 -11.21 -6.96 -13.56
C ASN A 528 -9.81 -6.93 -12.95
N GLU A 529 -9.02 -5.90 -13.26
CA GLU A 529 -7.64 -5.79 -12.75
C GLU A 529 -7.58 -5.45 -11.27
N TRP A 530 -8.56 -4.69 -10.72
CA TRP A 530 -8.71 -4.54 -9.28
C TRP A 530 -8.86 -5.90 -8.58
N ARG A 531 -9.72 -6.76 -9.13
CA ARG A 531 -9.90 -8.12 -8.61
C ARG A 531 -8.62 -8.95 -8.71
N ARG A 532 -7.96 -8.92 -9.87
CA ARG A 532 -6.78 -9.77 -10.12
C ARG A 532 -5.56 -9.32 -9.33
N HIS A 533 -5.31 -8.02 -9.30
CA HIS A 533 -4.07 -7.46 -8.76
C HIS A 533 -4.19 -7.09 -7.26
N PHE A 534 -5.35 -6.63 -6.82
CA PHE A 534 -5.59 -6.23 -5.43
C PHE A 534 -6.58 -7.12 -4.67
N ARG A 535 -6.99 -8.23 -5.25
CA ARG A 535 -7.76 -9.30 -4.58
C ARG A 535 -9.02 -8.81 -3.86
N GLY A 536 -9.73 -7.87 -4.47
CA GLY A 536 -11.01 -7.33 -4.03
C GLY A 536 -11.95 -7.14 -5.21
N GLU A 537 -13.23 -6.96 -4.96
CA GLU A 537 -14.21 -6.61 -5.99
C GLU A 537 -14.59 -5.14 -5.84
N ALA A 538 -14.34 -4.34 -6.88
CA ALA A 538 -14.72 -2.93 -6.87
C ALA A 538 -16.24 -2.78 -6.76
N ARG A 539 -16.70 -1.93 -5.84
CA ARG A 539 -18.14 -1.64 -5.70
C ARG A 539 -18.57 -0.75 -6.85
N VAL A 540 -19.59 -1.18 -7.60
CA VAL A 540 -20.12 -0.46 -8.77
C VAL A 540 -21.57 -0.10 -8.53
N LYS A 541 -21.95 1.16 -8.79
CA LYS A 541 -23.33 1.64 -8.85
C LYS A 541 -23.57 2.42 -10.14
N ASP A 542 -24.81 2.40 -10.60
CA ASP A 542 -25.25 3.30 -11.67
C ASP A 542 -25.27 4.74 -11.15
N ASP A 543 -24.97 5.70 -12.00
CA ASP A 543 -24.94 7.14 -11.67
C ASP A 543 -26.27 7.67 -11.12
N THR A 544 -27.38 7.03 -11.49
CA THR A 544 -28.73 7.33 -10.99
C THR A 544 -29.04 6.71 -9.62
N ALA A 545 -28.22 5.74 -9.16
CA ALA A 545 -28.40 5.03 -7.89
C ALA A 545 -27.45 5.50 -6.78
N VAL A 546 -26.58 6.47 -7.06
CA VAL A 546 -25.65 7.03 -6.06
C VAL A 546 -26.41 7.91 -5.09
N THR A 547 -26.24 7.65 -3.81
CA THR A 547 -26.89 8.36 -2.70
C THR A 547 -25.95 9.39 -2.02
N ASP A 548 -26.51 10.29 -1.23
CA ASP A 548 -25.72 11.23 -0.43
C ASP A 548 -24.79 10.51 0.58
N ALA A 549 -25.22 9.36 1.10
CA ALA A 549 -24.38 8.52 1.96
C ALA A 549 -23.17 7.94 1.19
N ASP A 550 -23.33 7.56 -0.07
CA ASP A 550 -22.22 7.15 -0.93
C ASP A 550 -21.23 8.29 -1.14
N ILE A 551 -21.72 9.50 -1.42
CA ILE A 551 -20.90 10.70 -1.62
C ILE A 551 -20.14 11.07 -0.33
N ALA A 552 -20.78 10.92 0.84
CA ALA A 552 -20.17 11.24 2.12
C ALA A 552 -19.02 10.27 2.48
N SER A 553 -19.14 8.99 2.11
CA SER A 553 -18.25 7.94 2.61
C SER A 553 -17.18 7.47 1.62
N ASN A 554 -17.30 7.79 0.32
CA ASN A 554 -16.42 7.26 -0.71
C ASN A 554 -15.79 8.32 -1.61
N ASN A 555 -14.61 8.04 -2.12
CA ASN A 555 -14.13 8.66 -3.35
C ASN A 555 -14.98 8.15 -4.51
N LEU A 556 -15.41 9.04 -5.40
CA LEU A 556 -16.25 8.66 -6.55
C LEU A 556 -15.40 8.52 -7.81
N ILE A 557 -15.47 7.35 -8.45
CA ILE A 557 -14.76 7.06 -9.70
C ILE A 557 -15.77 7.09 -10.82
N LEU A 558 -15.92 8.25 -11.45
CA LEU A 558 -16.94 8.52 -12.47
C LEU A 558 -16.43 8.11 -13.86
N TRP A 559 -17.21 7.30 -14.54
CA TRP A 559 -16.95 6.89 -15.93
C TRP A 559 -17.97 7.51 -16.88
N GLY A 560 -17.53 7.77 -18.12
CA GLY A 560 -18.38 8.37 -19.16
C GLY A 560 -18.01 9.82 -19.43
N ASP A 561 -18.93 10.53 -20.08
CA ASP A 561 -18.86 11.95 -20.38
C ASP A 561 -20.06 12.72 -19.75
N PRO A 562 -20.10 14.06 -19.82
CA PRO A 562 -21.22 14.82 -19.27
C PRO A 562 -22.60 14.49 -19.83
N ALA A 563 -22.70 13.88 -21.04
CA ALA A 563 -23.96 13.45 -21.62
C ALA A 563 -24.44 12.11 -21.06
N SER A 564 -23.51 11.22 -20.73
CA SER A 564 -23.82 9.86 -20.30
C SER A 564 -23.85 9.66 -18.78
N ASN A 565 -23.15 10.50 -18.00
CA ASN A 565 -23.08 10.37 -16.55
C ASN A 565 -23.70 11.58 -15.86
N ARG A 566 -24.81 11.36 -15.15
CA ARG A 566 -25.59 12.40 -14.47
C ARG A 566 -24.79 13.17 -13.42
N LEU A 567 -23.93 12.48 -12.64
CA LEU A 567 -23.10 13.14 -11.65
C LEU A 567 -22.02 13.98 -12.33
N LEU A 568 -21.40 13.49 -13.38
CA LEU A 568 -20.42 14.24 -14.15
C LEU A 568 -21.05 15.48 -14.81
N SER A 569 -22.26 15.39 -15.34
CA SER A 569 -23.04 16.54 -15.81
C SER A 569 -23.19 17.63 -14.74
N LYS A 570 -23.50 17.21 -13.49
CA LYS A 570 -23.70 18.11 -12.35
C LYS A 570 -22.41 18.80 -11.88
N ILE A 571 -21.30 18.07 -11.82
CA ILE A 571 -20.04 18.59 -11.26
C ILE A 571 -19.08 19.17 -12.31
N GLY A 572 -19.23 18.77 -13.58
CA GLY A 572 -18.34 19.15 -14.66
C GLY A 572 -18.01 20.64 -14.75
N PRO A 573 -18.99 21.56 -14.61
CA PRO A 573 -18.73 23.01 -14.62
C PRO A 573 -17.82 23.52 -13.48
N LYS A 574 -17.60 22.71 -12.45
CA LYS A 574 -16.75 23.04 -11.29
C LYS A 574 -15.36 22.41 -11.35
N LEU A 575 -15.08 21.63 -12.39
CA LEU A 575 -13.79 20.98 -12.57
C LEU A 575 -12.82 21.87 -13.36
N PRO A 576 -11.50 21.73 -13.15
CA PRO A 576 -10.50 22.59 -13.80
C PRO A 576 -10.31 22.28 -15.29
N ILE A 577 -10.80 21.13 -15.78
CA ILE A 577 -10.79 20.73 -17.18
C ILE A 577 -12.21 20.84 -17.71
N ALA A 578 -12.43 21.75 -18.65
CA ALA A 578 -13.73 21.91 -19.25
C ALA A 578 -13.98 20.84 -20.33
N TRP A 579 -15.12 20.15 -20.23
CA TRP A 579 -15.50 19.10 -21.17
C TRP A 579 -16.91 19.36 -21.74
N ALA A 580 -16.94 19.72 -23.04
CA ALA A 580 -18.17 19.93 -23.82
C ALA A 580 -18.28 18.88 -24.93
N ALA A 581 -19.44 18.80 -25.60
CA ALA A 581 -19.71 17.79 -26.63
C ALA A 581 -18.67 17.77 -27.76
N GLN A 582 -18.09 18.91 -28.13
CA GLN A 582 -17.16 19.02 -29.26
C GLN A 582 -15.68 19.17 -28.81
N GLN A 583 -15.44 19.55 -27.56
CA GLN A 583 -14.13 20.02 -27.11
C GLN A 583 -13.84 19.66 -25.66
N VAL A 584 -12.60 19.25 -25.41
CA VAL A 584 -11.98 19.18 -24.08
C VAL A 584 -10.95 20.30 -23.99
N LYS A 585 -11.03 21.15 -22.96
CA LYS A 585 -10.14 22.28 -22.79
C LYS A 585 -9.36 22.19 -21.49
N VAL A 586 -8.03 22.29 -21.59
CA VAL A 586 -7.10 22.29 -20.46
C VAL A 586 -6.24 23.56 -20.53
N GLY A 587 -6.54 24.52 -19.68
CA GLY A 587 -5.90 25.83 -19.72
C GLY A 587 -6.11 26.51 -21.08
N ARG A 588 -5.03 26.66 -21.86
CA ARG A 588 -5.04 27.26 -23.19
C ARG A 588 -5.08 26.24 -24.32
N LYS A 589 -5.08 24.94 -24.03
CA LYS A 589 -5.04 23.87 -25.02
C LYS A 589 -6.43 23.30 -25.24
N ASP A 590 -6.75 23.05 -26.50
CA ASP A 590 -8.01 22.51 -26.97
C ASP A 590 -7.79 21.14 -27.62
N PHE A 591 -8.64 20.18 -27.29
CA PHE A 591 -8.63 18.81 -27.82
C PHE A 591 -10.02 18.46 -28.34
N THR A 592 -10.09 17.73 -29.45
CA THR A 592 -11.36 17.29 -30.04
C THR A 592 -12.00 16.21 -29.15
N ALA A 593 -13.21 16.45 -28.63
CA ALA A 593 -13.88 15.55 -27.69
C ALA A 593 -14.27 14.18 -28.31
N SER A 594 -14.38 14.05 -29.64
CA SER A 594 -14.65 12.77 -30.31
C SER A 594 -13.45 11.81 -30.29
N GLN A 595 -12.25 12.29 -29.92
CA GLN A 595 -11.02 11.49 -29.90
C GLN A 595 -10.27 11.54 -28.55
N ASN A 596 -10.62 12.45 -27.67
CA ASN A 596 -9.88 12.69 -26.44
C ASN A 596 -10.79 12.62 -25.21
N VAL A 597 -10.33 11.90 -24.21
CA VAL A 597 -10.99 11.75 -22.90
C VAL A 597 -10.10 12.33 -21.81
N PRO A 598 -10.61 13.22 -20.95
CA PRO A 598 -9.89 13.62 -19.76
C PRO A 598 -9.97 12.53 -18.69
N ALA A 599 -8.82 12.15 -18.14
CA ALA A 599 -8.68 11.45 -16.88
C ALA A 599 -8.14 12.42 -15.84
N LEU A 600 -8.70 12.49 -14.65
CA LEU A 600 -8.21 13.38 -13.59
C LEU A 600 -8.65 12.92 -12.20
N ILE A 601 -7.90 13.35 -11.19
CA ILE A 601 -8.29 13.35 -9.78
C ILE A 601 -8.49 14.79 -9.33
N TYR A 602 -9.55 15.02 -8.55
CA TYR A 602 -9.84 16.36 -8.01
C TYR A 602 -10.62 16.25 -6.71
N PRO A 603 -10.56 17.24 -5.79
CA PRO A 603 -11.50 17.30 -4.67
C PRO A 603 -12.95 17.32 -5.19
N ASN A 604 -13.77 16.43 -4.65
CA ASN A 604 -15.13 16.26 -5.15
C ASN A 604 -15.96 17.53 -4.88
N PRO A 605 -16.51 18.21 -5.91
CA PRO A 605 -17.35 19.41 -5.70
C PRO A 605 -18.63 19.18 -4.89
N LEU A 606 -19.02 17.90 -4.66
CA LEU A 606 -20.14 17.51 -3.79
C LEU A 606 -19.71 17.19 -2.36
N ASN A 607 -18.43 16.91 -2.13
CA ASN A 607 -17.82 16.64 -0.83
C ASN A 607 -16.33 16.92 -0.88
N PRO A 608 -15.88 18.13 -0.53
CA PRO A 608 -14.46 18.52 -0.65
C PRO A 608 -13.46 17.70 0.20
N ASP A 609 -13.96 16.86 1.10
CA ASP A 609 -13.12 15.96 1.90
C ASP A 609 -12.84 14.61 1.21
N ARG A 610 -13.36 14.42 0.00
CA ARG A 610 -13.22 13.22 -0.81
C ARG A 610 -12.76 13.57 -2.21
N TYR A 611 -12.25 12.57 -2.91
CA TYR A 611 -11.91 12.71 -4.32
C TYR A 611 -13.09 12.44 -5.25
N VAL A 612 -13.03 13.05 -6.41
CA VAL A 612 -13.62 12.54 -7.64
C VAL A 612 -12.49 12.18 -8.61
N VAL A 613 -12.59 11.02 -9.24
CA VAL A 613 -11.74 10.61 -10.37
C VAL A 613 -12.61 10.49 -11.60
N LEU A 614 -12.13 10.98 -12.73
CA LEU A 614 -12.80 10.83 -14.01
C LEU A 614 -12.02 9.82 -14.88
N ASN A 615 -12.72 8.86 -15.46
CA ASN A 615 -12.27 7.96 -16.53
C ASN A 615 -10.89 7.34 -16.31
N SER A 616 -10.59 6.99 -15.08
CA SER A 616 -9.39 6.23 -14.72
C SER A 616 -9.69 5.27 -13.57
N GLY A 617 -9.10 4.08 -13.64
CA GLY A 617 -8.84 3.24 -12.49
C GLY A 617 -7.48 3.60 -11.86
N PHE A 618 -6.93 2.71 -11.02
CA PHE A 618 -5.52 2.76 -10.67
C PHE A 618 -4.68 2.63 -11.96
N THR A 619 -3.54 3.28 -12.00
CA THR A 619 -2.89 3.59 -13.29
C THR A 619 -1.82 2.58 -13.73
N ILE A 620 -1.37 1.67 -12.84
CA ILE A 620 -0.50 0.54 -13.22
C ILE A 620 -1.29 -0.51 -13.99
N ARG A 621 -0.65 -1.15 -14.97
CA ARG A 621 -1.27 -2.13 -15.87
C ARG A 621 -0.49 -3.43 -15.92
N GLU A 622 -0.92 -4.39 -16.74
CA GLU A 622 -0.40 -5.75 -16.81
C GLU A 622 1.11 -5.81 -17.09
N TYR A 623 1.64 -4.88 -17.88
CA TYR A 623 3.07 -4.74 -18.11
C TYR A 623 3.84 -4.43 -16.82
N ASP A 624 3.24 -3.63 -15.95
CA ASP A 624 3.85 -3.23 -14.69
C ASP A 624 3.82 -4.36 -13.66
N TYR A 625 2.85 -5.29 -13.74
CA TYR A 625 2.77 -6.45 -12.83
C TYR A 625 3.93 -7.43 -13.00
N LEU A 626 4.59 -7.43 -14.17
CA LEU A 626 5.71 -8.33 -14.45
C LEU A 626 6.99 -7.96 -13.71
N ASN A 627 7.11 -6.72 -13.22
CA ASN A 627 8.20 -6.29 -12.35
C ASN A 627 7.70 -5.34 -11.27
N ASN A 628 7.91 -5.69 -10.02
CA ASN A 628 7.40 -4.91 -8.90
C ASN A 628 8.00 -3.49 -8.78
N ALA A 629 9.20 -3.24 -9.34
CA ALA A 629 9.77 -1.90 -9.42
C ALA A 629 8.97 -0.98 -10.37
N ARG A 630 8.27 -1.56 -11.37
CA ARG A 630 7.36 -0.80 -12.25
C ARG A 630 6.01 -0.45 -11.60
N GLN A 631 5.63 -1.09 -10.51
CA GLN A 631 4.37 -0.87 -9.81
C GLN A 631 4.42 0.43 -9.01
N VAL A 632 4.48 1.53 -9.73
CA VAL A 632 4.40 2.90 -9.25
C VAL A 632 3.33 3.62 -10.08
N PRO A 633 2.64 4.65 -9.56
CA PRO A 633 1.66 5.40 -10.34
C PRO A 633 2.18 5.81 -11.71
N LYS A 634 1.35 5.72 -12.74
CA LYS A 634 1.72 5.99 -14.15
C LYS A 634 1.17 7.29 -14.67
N LEU A 635 0.02 7.74 -14.16
CA LEU A 635 -0.57 9.02 -14.54
C LEU A 635 -0.50 9.98 -13.36
N PRO A 636 -0.22 11.28 -13.63
CA PRO A 636 -0.20 12.33 -12.62
C PRO A 636 -1.62 12.71 -12.16
N ASP A 637 -1.85 13.96 -11.74
CA ASP A 637 -3.18 14.40 -11.29
C ASP A 637 -4.20 14.49 -12.44
N TRP A 638 -3.74 14.70 -13.67
CA TRP A 638 -4.60 14.68 -14.85
C TRP A 638 -3.85 14.25 -16.12
N ALA A 639 -4.58 13.69 -17.07
CA ALA A 639 -4.13 13.35 -18.42
C ALA A 639 -5.23 13.53 -19.44
N ILE A 640 -4.85 13.82 -20.68
CA ILE A 640 -5.71 13.74 -21.86
C ILE A 640 -5.31 12.51 -22.65
N ILE A 641 -6.26 11.59 -22.81
CA ILE A 641 -6.06 10.30 -23.46
C ILE A 641 -6.64 10.37 -24.87
N ASP A 642 -5.79 10.25 -25.89
CA ASP A 642 -6.22 10.08 -27.29
C ASP A 642 -6.60 8.61 -27.51
N VAL A 643 -7.92 8.37 -27.62
CA VAL A 643 -8.52 7.04 -27.81
C VAL A 643 -8.52 6.58 -29.27
N SER A 644 -7.91 7.34 -30.18
CA SER A 644 -7.64 6.85 -31.54
C SER A 644 -6.56 5.76 -31.55
N THR A 645 -5.70 5.76 -30.53
CA THR A 645 -4.79 4.65 -30.21
C THR A 645 -5.50 3.71 -29.24
N PRO A 646 -5.70 2.42 -29.60
CA PRO A 646 -6.33 1.46 -28.68
C PRO A 646 -5.56 1.29 -27.38
N PRO A 647 -6.24 0.97 -26.26
CA PRO A 647 -5.59 0.57 -25.02
C PRO A 647 -4.67 -0.65 -25.21
N ASN A 648 -3.61 -0.71 -24.42
CA ASN A 648 -2.69 -1.86 -24.38
C ASN A 648 -2.30 -2.19 -22.95
N SER A 649 -1.40 -3.16 -22.76
CA SER A 649 -0.93 -3.60 -21.44
C SER A 649 -0.15 -2.55 -20.64
N ARG A 650 0.19 -1.41 -21.23
CA ARG A 650 0.96 -0.32 -20.59
C ARG A 650 0.15 0.98 -20.47
N TRP A 651 -0.70 1.31 -21.47
CA TRP A 651 -1.38 2.60 -21.54
C TRP A 651 -2.86 2.45 -21.90
N PRO A 652 -3.76 3.29 -21.36
CA PRO A 652 -5.19 3.28 -21.70
C PRO A 652 -5.51 3.87 -23.08
N GLY A 653 -4.50 4.30 -23.81
CA GLY A 653 -4.50 4.97 -25.09
C GLY A 653 -3.23 5.81 -25.21
N LYS A 654 -3.11 6.68 -26.19
CA LYS A 654 -1.98 7.61 -26.30
C LYS A 654 -2.18 8.78 -25.34
N ILE A 655 -1.22 9.03 -24.47
CA ILE A 655 -1.24 10.20 -23.58
C ILE A 655 -0.89 11.44 -24.43
N ALA A 656 -1.90 12.23 -24.78
CA ALA A 656 -1.77 13.44 -25.58
C ALA A 656 -1.22 14.60 -24.75
N ASP A 657 -1.61 14.70 -23.47
CA ASP A 657 -1.10 15.65 -22.51
C ASP A 657 -1.30 15.10 -21.08
N ALA A 658 -0.50 15.56 -20.11
CA ALA A 658 -0.64 15.20 -18.71
C ALA A 658 0.02 16.23 -17.80
N GLY A 659 -0.41 16.32 -16.53
CA GLY A 659 0.19 17.24 -15.58
C GLY A 659 -0.27 17.07 -14.14
N PHE A 660 0.38 17.83 -13.27
CA PHE A 660 0.00 17.94 -11.87
C PHE A 660 -0.76 19.25 -11.64
N PHE A 661 -1.70 19.23 -10.72
CA PHE A 661 -2.29 20.46 -10.19
C PHE A 661 -1.33 21.11 -9.18
N GLY A 662 -1.44 22.42 -9.01
CA GLY A 662 -0.75 23.15 -7.95
C GLY A 662 -1.33 22.88 -6.57
N GLU A 663 -0.78 23.56 -5.56
CA GLU A 663 -1.11 23.34 -4.15
C GLU A 663 -2.56 23.71 -3.78
N ARG A 664 -3.21 24.50 -4.64
CA ARG A 664 -4.64 24.88 -4.53
C ARG A 664 -5.52 24.19 -5.59
N TRP A 665 -5.04 23.07 -6.14
CA TRP A 665 -5.70 22.32 -7.21
C TRP A 665 -5.93 23.11 -8.51
N GLU A 666 -5.17 24.18 -8.71
CA GLU A 666 -5.15 24.94 -9.95
C GLU A 666 -4.32 24.25 -11.03
N LEU A 667 -4.68 24.52 -12.29
CA LEU A 667 -3.82 24.13 -13.42
C LEU A 667 -2.51 24.89 -13.35
N THR A 668 -1.41 24.18 -13.42
CA THR A 668 -0.07 24.78 -13.46
C THR A 668 0.46 24.81 -14.89
N ASP A 669 1.11 25.93 -15.28
CA ASP A 669 1.86 25.97 -16.52
C ASP A 669 3.07 25.03 -16.41
N ARG A 670 3.32 24.23 -17.45
CA ARG A 670 4.57 23.46 -17.53
C ARG A 670 5.75 24.46 -17.61
N ARG A 671 6.61 24.44 -16.63
CA ARG A 671 7.94 25.03 -16.71
C ARG A 671 8.99 23.93 -16.59
#